data_61b8cd0920e6c92ec3ff7c4fa356621b
#
_entry.id   61b8cd0920e6c92ec3ff7c4fa356621b
#
_cell.length_a   1.000
_cell.length_b   1.000
_cell.length_c   1.000
_cell.angle_alpha   90.00
_cell.angle_beta   90.00
_cell.angle_gamma   90.00
#
_symmetry.space_group_name_H-M   'P 1'
#
loop_
_entity.id
_entity.type
_entity.pdbx_description
1 polymer ?
#
loop_
_entity_poly.entity_id
_entity_poly.type
_entity_poly.pdbx_seq_one_letter_code
_entity_poly.pdbx_strand_id
1 'polypeptide(L)'
;MNIIHDTEGRGFHPPSDGERALLAEHAPAPEGGRALDLGCGTGELALALAGMGYRVDAIDLTESALARARTEHPGDPQVRFLHLDIENDALPGAPEGSHGRYDLVTMRLSLALIHNRSAVLRALGTQLREGGAVVVITPVAEHTPQERQHLALDEDELTLVADAFGTAERFDTDGMAVLVLRGRGCSFTAVEKGRPAPQGVVGAAAVVTDTAGRVLLGRSARGMWELPGGRVEKGESAQEAAVRELAEETGLTAREEDTHLITLLHDDRLDLRRITPIVRITGWEGELELREPDKFSRWEWHPLHTLATLGSVFMPSAQALNAVWPGVLPGLPPLHSYPCAHAAPAVPGEPAEAGRLRERMADLVIRKGWAPSPGIQAALRAVPRHRFVPETSLEAAYHDDLAVVTAREEAGTAVSSVSAAWLQADMAEQLRLEPGMSVLEVGSGGYNAELIAHALGERGRVVTVDIDPYIVHRTRRLCAEAGSGRVTAVLGDGALGAPAHVPAGGFGGVIITHNVSDLTPAWREQLAEGGRLVVPLEMRGYTRSVALVRRGDVMVAEHWTYCGFVRDRGSAARTVPSVALAGGAVTARCESGVPGDVPGLGENLRGARHEVATGVVVPGMYSFETLQLYVATTQQGFCRLTGSKDSALVAQQDAAAIVSGGSLAYLTLVKIHEAPEPSDRLSEFHVHAYGPAGPALAERLAACVRDWDRLVRDRGYPPMTVHPVRTPDGELPPGHVLDKPSARLVFRWPGRDAPAPGQAVPAVAAAETEAHP
;
A
#
# COMPACT_ATOMS: atom_id res chain seq x y z
N MET A 1 11.26 -14.59 17.96
CA MET A 1 12.32 -13.72 18.52
C MET A 1 12.08 -13.58 20.01
N ASN A 2 12.75 -14.44 20.84
CA ASN A 2 12.58 -14.48 22.28
C ASN A 2 13.73 -13.68 22.91
N ILE A 3 13.65 -12.36 22.94
CA ILE A 3 14.81 -11.54 23.32
C ILE A 3 14.66 -10.87 24.68
N ILE A 4 13.51 -10.90 25.34
CA ILE A 4 13.38 -10.25 26.65
C ILE A 4 12.71 -11.19 27.64
N HIS A 5 13.32 -12.31 27.93
CA HIS A 5 13.17 -12.94 29.25
C HIS A 5 14.52 -12.90 29.93
N ASP A 6 14.70 -11.94 30.81
CA ASP A 6 15.69 -12.10 31.85
C ASP A 6 15.25 -13.29 32.72
N THR A 7 15.79 -14.47 32.42
CA THR A 7 15.56 -15.72 33.14
C THR A 7 16.12 -15.66 34.54
N GLU A 8 16.74 -14.56 34.97
CA GLU A 8 17.34 -14.38 36.32
C GLU A 8 16.51 -13.49 37.25
N GLY A 9 15.24 -13.18 36.96
CA GLY A 9 14.32 -12.58 37.93
C GLY A 9 14.59 -11.12 38.32
N ARG A 10 15.31 -10.36 37.49
CA ARG A 10 15.44 -8.90 37.67
C ARG A 10 14.19 -8.24 37.15
N GLY A 11 13.31 -7.83 38.07
CA GLY A 11 11.99 -7.30 37.77
C GLY A 11 12.01 -6.05 36.91
N PHE A 12 10.97 -5.86 36.11
CA PHE A 12 10.67 -4.61 35.48
C PHE A 12 10.57 -3.52 36.54
N HIS A 13 11.35 -2.45 36.43
CA HIS A 13 11.31 -1.36 37.39
C HIS A 13 10.04 -0.53 37.20
N PRO A 14 9.33 -0.22 38.30
CA PRO A 14 8.20 0.70 38.24
C PRO A 14 8.65 2.08 37.71
N PRO A 15 7.73 2.89 37.13
CA PRO A 15 8.07 4.25 36.74
C PRO A 15 8.56 5.03 37.97
N SER A 16 9.62 5.81 37.78
CA SER A 16 10.23 6.64 38.84
C SER A 16 9.27 7.75 39.30
N ASP A 17 9.58 8.36 40.45
CA ASP A 17 8.81 9.51 40.92
C ASP A 17 8.89 10.70 39.93
N GLY A 18 10.06 10.88 39.27
CA GLY A 18 10.25 11.87 38.23
C GLY A 18 9.39 11.60 36.99
N GLU A 19 9.37 10.35 36.50
CA GLU A 19 8.51 9.95 35.37
C GLU A 19 7.03 10.18 35.71
N ARG A 20 6.58 9.78 36.92
CA ARG A 20 5.20 10.00 37.36
C ARG A 20 4.82 11.46 37.49
N ALA A 21 5.71 12.29 37.98
CA ALA A 21 5.49 13.72 38.10
C ALA A 21 5.31 14.38 36.72
N LEU A 22 6.18 14.04 35.76
CA LEU A 22 6.09 14.54 34.37
C LEU A 22 4.78 14.08 33.69
N LEU A 23 4.38 12.82 33.87
CA LEU A 23 3.11 12.35 33.36
C LEU A 23 1.91 13.10 33.97
N ALA A 24 1.93 13.34 35.28
CA ALA A 24 0.85 14.05 35.96
C ALA A 24 0.78 15.54 35.55
N GLU A 25 1.91 16.18 35.26
CA GLU A 25 1.97 17.58 34.85
C GLU A 25 1.59 17.77 33.38
N HIS A 26 2.13 16.94 32.48
CA HIS A 26 2.03 17.13 31.04
C HIS A 26 0.95 16.28 30.36
N ALA A 27 0.44 15.24 31.02
CA ALA A 27 -0.62 14.36 30.53
C ALA A 27 -1.61 14.01 31.66
N PRO A 28 -2.29 14.99 32.29
CA PRO A 28 -3.29 14.73 33.33
C PRO A 28 -4.51 14.06 32.73
N ALA A 29 -5.12 13.14 33.49
CA ALA A 29 -6.32 12.41 33.04
C ALA A 29 -7.53 13.36 32.97
N PRO A 30 -8.18 13.53 31.81
CA PRO A 30 -9.48 14.20 31.73
C PRO A 30 -10.58 13.32 32.35
N GLU A 31 -11.75 13.90 32.61
CA GLU A 31 -12.90 13.15 33.10
C GLU A 31 -13.26 12.00 32.13
N GLY A 32 -13.24 10.75 32.61
CA GLY A 32 -13.44 9.56 31.78
C GLY A 32 -12.28 9.27 30.80
N GLY A 33 -11.10 9.78 31.11
CA GLY A 33 -9.88 9.64 30.30
C GLY A 33 -9.52 8.19 29.99
N ARG A 34 -9.00 7.95 28.79
CA ARG A 34 -8.52 6.63 28.33
C ARG A 34 -7.07 6.69 27.93
N ALA A 35 -6.30 5.71 28.39
CA ALA A 35 -4.91 5.55 28.01
C ALA A 35 -4.66 4.20 27.34
N LEU A 36 -3.66 4.18 26.46
CA LEU A 36 -3.05 2.97 25.90
C LEU A 36 -1.62 2.89 26.43
N ASP A 37 -1.28 1.84 27.13
CA ASP A 37 0.11 1.55 27.54
C ASP A 37 0.70 0.48 26.64
N LEU A 38 1.66 0.84 25.79
CA LEU A 38 2.24 0.00 24.75
C LEU A 38 3.57 -0.61 25.20
N GLY A 39 3.64 -1.95 25.22
CA GLY A 39 4.75 -2.68 25.81
C GLY A 39 4.68 -2.64 27.33
N CYS A 40 3.50 -2.92 27.89
CA CYS A 40 3.19 -2.70 29.29
C CYS A 40 3.97 -3.65 30.25
N GLY A 41 4.59 -4.70 29.75
CA GLY A 41 5.31 -5.68 30.55
C GLY A 41 4.44 -6.27 31.65
N THR A 42 4.87 -6.09 32.90
CA THR A 42 4.15 -6.55 34.12
C THR A 42 3.13 -5.52 34.65
N GLY A 43 2.92 -4.39 33.96
CA GLY A 43 1.78 -3.50 34.15
C GLY A 43 2.00 -2.33 35.11
N GLU A 44 3.22 -2.08 35.59
CA GLU A 44 3.51 -1.04 36.59
C GLU A 44 3.14 0.37 36.12
N LEU A 45 3.40 0.70 34.84
CA LEU A 45 3.00 2.00 34.27
C LEU A 45 1.49 2.05 34.09
N ALA A 46 0.87 0.97 33.59
CA ALA A 46 -0.58 0.91 33.43
C ALA A 46 -1.33 1.18 34.74
N LEU A 47 -0.84 0.64 35.87
CA LEU A 47 -1.41 0.91 37.18
C LEU A 47 -1.18 2.33 37.67
N ALA A 48 0.00 2.91 37.39
CA ALA A 48 0.27 4.31 37.69
C ALA A 48 -0.71 5.23 36.92
N LEU A 49 -0.98 4.95 35.66
CA LEU A 49 -1.96 5.67 34.84
C LEU A 49 -3.40 5.50 35.35
N ALA A 50 -3.76 4.29 35.80
CA ALA A 50 -5.06 4.05 36.45
C ALA A 50 -5.19 4.86 37.75
N GLY A 51 -4.13 4.93 38.53
CA GLY A 51 -4.06 5.78 39.72
C GLY A 51 -4.20 7.29 39.44
N MET A 52 -3.84 7.73 38.23
CA MET A 52 -4.06 9.09 37.75
C MET A 52 -5.51 9.34 37.25
N GLY A 53 -6.34 8.31 37.17
CA GLY A 53 -7.75 8.40 36.75
C GLY A 53 -8.02 7.94 35.31
N TYR A 54 -7.05 7.37 34.61
CA TYR A 54 -7.26 6.79 33.29
C TYR A 54 -7.93 5.41 33.35
N ARG A 55 -8.70 5.08 32.32
CA ARG A 55 -9.02 3.69 31.97
C ARG A 55 -7.97 3.23 30.97
N VAL A 56 -7.24 2.18 31.30
CA VAL A 56 -6.02 1.80 30.58
C VAL A 56 -6.23 0.48 29.82
N ASP A 57 -5.97 0.53 28.51
CA ASP A 57 -5.71 -0.66 27.72
C ASP A 57 -4.19 -0.89 27.72
N ALA A 58 -3.72 -1.91 28.40
CA ALA A 58 -2.31 -2.26 28.54
C ALA A 58 -2.00 -3.43 27.59
N ILE A 59 -1.18 -3.18 26.58
CA ILE A 59 -0.88 -4.17 25.54
C ILE A 59 0.59 -4.60 25.59
N ASP A 60 0.83 -5.89 25.36
CA ASP A 60 2.18 -6.44 25.21
C ASP A 60 2.17 -7.62 24.23
N LEU A 61 3.29 -7.82 23.54
CA LEU A 61 3.53 -8.96 22.66
C LEU A 61 3.79 -10.26 23.44
N THR A 62 4.17 -10.14 24.71
CA THR A 62 4.67 -11.25 25.53
C THR A 62 3.57 -11.77 26.47
N GLU A 63 2.91 -12.88 26.13
CA GLU A 63 1.85 -13.45 26.95
C GLU A 63 2.31 -13.84 28.37
N SER A 64 3.58 -14.24 28.55
CA SER A 64 4.11 -14.56 29.89
C SER A 64 4.25 -13.32 30.78
N ALA A 65 4.56 -12.14 30.26
CA ALA A 65 4.56 -10.88 30.98
C ALA A 65 3.13 -10.50 31.40
N LEU A 66 2.18 -10.63 30.49
CA LEU A 66 0.75 -10.36 30.74
C LEU A 66 0.14 -11.34 31.78
N ALA A 67 0.54 -12.62 31.74
CA ALA A 67 0.11 -13.58 32.73
C ALA A 67 0.60 -13.20 34.14
N ARG A 68 1.83 -12.71 34.26
CA ARG A 68 2.35 -12.14 35.50
C ARG A 68 1.58 -10.88 35.90
N ALA A 69 1.40 -9.95 34.99
CA ALA A 69 0.64 -8.72 35.24
C ALA A 69 -0.76 -9.01 35.81
N ARG A 70 -1.49 -9.98 35.22
CA ARG A 70 -2.82 -10.41 35.70
C ARG A 70 -2.76 -11.11 37.07
N THR A 71 -1.64 -11.76 37.37
CA THR A 71 -1.45 -12.46 38.67
C THR A 71 -1.05 -11.49 39.77
N GLU A 72 -0.15 -10.58 39.49
CA GLU A 72 0.37 -9.60 40.44
C GLU A 72 -0.64 -8.48 40.75
N HIS A 73 -1.53 -8.20 39.77
CA HIS A 73 -2.53 -7.13 39.85
C HIS A 73 -3.96 -7.65 39.56
N PRO A 74 -4.49 -8.57 40.38
CA PRO A 74 -5.79 -9.17 40.15
C PRO A 74 -6.92 -8.15 40.36
N GLY A 75 -7.69 -7.87 39.30
CA GLY A 75 -9.00 -7.27 39.47
C GLY A 75 -9.06 -5.73 39.52
N ASP A 76 -8.08 -4.99 39.03
CA ASP A 76 -8.24 -3.55 38.82
C ASP A 76 -9.24 -3.29 37.69
N PRO A 77 -10.43 -2.69 37.97
CA PRO A 77 -11.46 -2.47 36.96
C PRO A 77 -11.08 -1.41 35.95
N GLN A 78 -9.99 -0.66 36.15
CA GLN A 78 -9.54 0.40 35.28
C GLN A 78 -8.45 -0.06 34.30
N VAL A 79 -7.85 -1.25 34.50
CA VAL A 79 -6.77 -1.76 33.64
C VAL A 79 -7.20 -3.04 32.92
N ARG A 80 -7.05 -3.06 31.63
CA ARG A 80 -7.31 -4.23 30.78
C ARG A 80 -6.04 -4.70 30.10
N PHE A 81 -5.54 -5.88 30.44
CA PHE A 81 -4.36 -6.48 29.84
C PHE A 81 -4.70 -7.27 28.58
N LEU A 82 -4.10 -6.90 27.42
CA LEU A 82 -4.37 -7.46 26.12
C LEU A 82 -3.07 -7.98 25.46
N HIS A 83 -3.11 -9.20 24.99
CA HIS A 83 -2.05 -9.75 24.14
C HIS A 83 -2.24 -9.22 22.71
N LEU A 84 -1.27 -8.46 22.19
CA LEU A 84 -1.36 -7.82 20.89
C LEU A 84 0.03 -7.47 20.36
N ASP A 85 0.27 -7.81 19.08
CA ASP A 85 1.43 -7.36 18.33
C ASP A 85 1.08 -6.04 17.63
N ILE A 86 1.63 -4.94 18.14
CA ILE A 86 1.34 -3.59 17.61
C ILE A 86 1.78 -3.39 16.16
N GLU A 87 2.74 -4.18 15.67
CA GLU A 87 3.22 -4.09 14.27
C GLU A 87 2.34 -4.88 13.30
N ASN A 88 1.60 -5.90 13.77
CA ASN A 88 0.86 -6.83 12.91
C ASN A 88 -0.64 -6.92 13.23
N ASP A 89 -1.07 -6.60 14.44
CA ASP A 89 -2.45 -6.70 14.86
C ASP A 89 -3.18 -5.36 14.80
N ALA A 90 -4.49 -5.40 14.57
CA ALA A 90 -5.32 -4.20 14.67
C ALA A 90 -5.53 -3.79 16.13
N LEU A 91 -5.31 -2.51 16.43
CA LEU A 91 -5.67 -1.95 17.72
C LEU A 91 -7.15 -2.19 18.02
N PRO A 92 -7.52 -2.50 19.27
CA PRO A 92 -8.89 -2.77 19.66
C PRO A 92 -9.82 -1.65 19.17
N GLY A 93 -11.00 -1.94 18.47
CA GLY A 93 -11.90 -0.97 17.84
C GLY A 93 -12.42 0.15 18.76
N ALA A 94 -12.62 1.40 18.28
CA ALA A 94 -13.20 2.49 19.06
C ALA A 94 -14.68 2.18 19.40
N PRO A 95 -15.21 2.66 20.52
CA PRO A 95 -16.65 2.66 20.73
C PRO A 95 -17.33 3.45 19.61
N GLU A 96 -18.51 2.98 19.14
CA GLU A 96 -19.30 3.68 18.12
C GLU A 96 -19.48 5.16 18.49
N GLY A 97 -19.16 6.05 17.55
CA GLY A 97 -19.37 7.50 17.68
C GLY A 97 -18.23 8.33 18.26
N SER A 98 -17.04 7.78 18.54
CA SER A 98 -15.92 8.56 19.07
C SER A 98 -14.83 8.87 18.02
N HIS A 99 -14.49 10.16 17.86
CA HIS A 99 -13.30 10.60 17.15
C HIS A 99 -12.05 10.36 18.03
N GLY A 100 -11.22 9.38 17.64
CA GLY A 100 -10.08 8.96 18.45
C GLY A 100 -10.52 8.15 19.68
N ARG A 101 -9.56 7.41 20.25
CA ARG A 101 -9.85 6.44 21.29
C ARG A 101 -9.22 6.80 22.61
N TYR A 102 -8.01 7.35 22.56
CA TYR A 102 -7.16 7.56 23.69
C TYR A 102 -6.84 9.05 23.87
N ASP A 103 -6.83 9.46 25.13
CA ASP A 103 -6.35 10.79 25.53
C ASP A 103 -4.83 10.75 25.74
N LEU A 104 -4.31 9.56 26.04
CA LEU A 104 -2.90 9.31 26.24
C LEU A 104 -2.49 7.96 25.63
N VAL A 105 -1.33 7.95 24.97
CA VAL A 105 -0.61 6.71 24.62
C VAL A 105 0.75 6.78 25.25
N THR A 106 1.17 5.75 26.00
CA THR A 106 2.50 5.66 26.60
C THR A 106 3.31 4.55 25.94
N MET A 107 4.60 4.82 25.73
CA MET A 107 5.61 3.89 25.22
C MET A 107 6.84 3.98 26.11
N ARG A 108 6.90 3.13 27.15
CA ARG A 108 8.03 3.09 28.06
C ARG A 108 8.95 1.92 27.75
N LEU A 109 10.22 2.20 27.40
CA LEU A 109 11.23 1.19 27.05
C LEU A 109 10.85 0.29 25.85
N SER A 110 9.84 0.66 25.07
CA SER A 110 9.28 -0.18 24.01
C SER A 110 9.59 0.34 22.60
N LEU A 111 9.70 1.66 22.40
CA LEU A 111 9.88 2.22 21.05
C LEU A 111 11.20 1.76 20.37
N ALA A 112 12.28 1.59 21.14
CA ALA A 112 13.55 1.09 20.61
C ALA A 112 13.46 -0.34 20.04
N LEU A 113 12.47 -1.14 20.48
CA LEU A 113 12.27 -2.53 20.07
C LEU A 113 11.36 -2.69 18.84
N ILE A 114 10.68 -1.62 18.45
CA ILE A 114 9.77 -1.63 17.30
C ILE A 114 10.58 -1.48 16.01
N HIS A 115 10.36 -2.38 15.04
CA HIS A 115 11.05 -2.36 13.75
C HIS A 115 10.46 -1.30 12.81
N ASN A 116 9.13 -1.23 12.72
CA ASN A 116 8.44 -0.25 11.88
C ASN A 116 7.87 0.91 12.71
N ARG A 117 8.76 1.64 13.40
CA ARG A 117 8.40 2.75 14.29
C ARG A 117 7.50 3.78 13.62
N SER A 118 7.79 4.11 12.36
CA SER A 118 7.02 5.09 11.59
C SER A 118 5.57 4.68 11.38
N ALA A 119 5.32 3.42 11.07
CA ALA A 119 3.97 2.90 10.89
C ALA A 119 3.21 2.89 12.22
N VAL A 120 3.87 2.40 13.28
CA VAL A 120 3.27 2.33 14.62
C VAL A 120 2.93 3.73 15.14
N LEU A 121 3.85 4.68 15.10
CA LEU A 121 3.60 6.04 15.59
C LEU A 121 2.50 6.77 14.78
N ARG A 122 2.42 6.55 13.47
CA ARG A 122 1.29 7.05 12.66
C ARG A 122 -0.03 6.42 13.08
N ALA A 123 -0.06 5.11 13.23
CA ALA A 123 -1.26 4.40 13.67
C ALA A 123 -1.72 4.90 15.05
N LEU A 124 -0.80 5.10 15.98
CA LEU A 124 -1.09 5.67 17.31
C LEU A 124 -1.61 7.11 17.22
N GLY A 125 -1.01 7.94 16.38
CA GLY A 125 -1.47 9.31 16.14
C GLY A 125 -2.92 9.40 15.67
N THR A 126 -3.38 8.43 14.85
CA THR A 126 -4.79 8.36 14.42
C THR A 126 -5.75 7.92 15.53
N GLN A 127 -5.24 7.27 16.57
CA GLN A 127 -6.04 6.82 17.71
C GLN A 127 -6.17 7.89 18.81
N LEU A 128 -5.43 8.98 18.73
CA LEU A 128 -5.52 10.07 19.69
C LEU A 128 -6.80 10.87 19.51
N ARG A 129 -7.40 11.25 20.63
CA ARG A 129 -8.44 12.29 20.69
C ARG A 129 -7.84 13.67 20.44
N GLU A 130 -8.69 14.64 20.16
CA GLU A 130 -8.28 16.03 20.07
C GLU A 130 -7.65 16.48 21.40
N GLY A 131 -6.42 17.02 21.35
CA GLY A 131 -5.64 17.38 22.54
C GLY A 131 -4.92 16.22 23.22
N GLY A 132 -5.07 14.99 22.75
CA GLY A 132 -4.36 13.82 23.27
C GLY A 132 -2.86 13.84 23.00
N ALA A 133 -2.11 13.02 23.73
CA ALA A 133 -0.65 12.94 23.65
C ALA A 133 -0.13 11.51 23.48
N VAL A 134 0.99 11.37 22.77
CA VAL A 134 1.88 10.20 22.87
C VAL A 134 3.05 10.58 23.77
N VAL A 135 3.30 9.78 24.81
CA VAL A 135 4.46 9.97 25.71
C VAL A 135 5.42 8.80 25.52
N VAL A 136 6.63 9.12 25.05
CA VAL A 136 7.72 8.16 24.89
C VAL A 136 8.69 8.34 26.04
N ILE A 137 8.98 7.27 26.78
CA ILE A 137 9.94 7.24 27.89
C ILE A 137 11.02 6.22 27.56
N THR A 138 12.24 6.70 27.31
CA THR A 138 13.31 5.86 26.79
C THR A 138 14.68 6.29 27.35
N PRO A 139 15.61 5.36 27.56
CA PRO A 139 17.00 5.72 27.87
C PRO A 139 17.64 6.41 26.66
N VAL A 140 18.59 7.30 26.93
CA VAL A 140 19.41 7.93 25.92
C VAL A 140 20.65 7.08 25.68
N ALA A 141 20.96 6.76 24.42
CA ALA A 141 22.01 5.79 24.08
C ALA A 141 23.39 6.19 24.60
N GLU A 142 23.72 7.48 24.58
CA GLU A 142 24.99 8.02 25.07
C GLU A 142 25.20 7.85 26.57
N HIS A 143 24.10 7.73 27.33
CA HIS A 143 24.12 7.57 28.78
C HIS A 143 23.83 6.13 29.24
N THR A 144 23.61 5.22 28.28
CA THR A 144 23.19 3.84 28.56
C THR A 144 24.37 2.88 28.40
N PRO A 145 24.61 1.96 29.35
CA PRO A 145 25.64 0.93 29.22
C PRO A 145 25.48 0.12 27.94
N GLN A 146 26.59 -0.27 27.32
CA GLN A 146 26.65 -0.94 26.02
C GLN A 146 25.71 -2.17 25.92
N GLU A 147 25.59 -2.92 26.99
CA GLU A 147 24.76 -4.15 27.09
C GLU A 147 23.26 -3.83 26.97
N ARG A 148 22.83 -2.59 27.29
CA ARG A 148 21.43 -2.14 27.28
C ARG A 148 21.12 -1.12 26.20
N GLN A 149 22.07 -0.76 25.35
CA GLN A 149 21.88 0.27 24.32
C GLN A 149 20.82 -0.13 23.27
N HIS A 150 20.52 -1.43 23.13
CA HIS A 150 19.43 -1.91 22.28
C HIS A 150 18.02 -1.49 22.77
N LEU A 151 17.91 -1.01 24.02
CA LEU A 151 16.68 -0.47 24.62
C LEU A 151 16.62 1.06 24.61
N ALA A 152 17.65 1.72 24.07
CA ALA A 152 17.81 3.17 24.10
C ALA A 152 17.68 3.77 22.69
N LEU A 153 17.32 5.05 22.63
CA LEU A 153 17.36 5.86 21.41
C LEU A 153 18.53 6.85 21.49
N ASP A 154 19.17 7.13 20.35
CA ASP A 154 20.16 8.20 20.27
C ASP A 154 19.50 9.58 20.09
N GLU A 155 20.28 10.68 20.21
CA GLU A 155 19.78 12.05 20.13
C GLU A 155 19.16 12.38 18.78
N ASP A 156 19.65 11.78 17.71
CA ASP A 156 19.10 11.98 16.38
C ASP A 156 17.76 11.23 16.20
N GLU A 157 17.66 10.01 16.75
CA GLU A 157 16.40 9.25 16.79
C GLU A 157 15.33 9.98 17.60
N LEU A 158 15.70 10.53 18.76
CA LEU A 158 14.80 11.33 19.59
C LEU A 158 14.32 12.60 18.86
N THR A 159 15.22 13.29 18.14
CA THR A 159 14.88 14.44 17.32
C THR A 159 13.91 14.06 16.20
N LEU A 160 14.16 12.95 15.48
CA LEU A 160 13.27 12.45 14.42
C LEU A 160 11.87 12.09 14.95
N VAL A 161 11.80 11.49 16.15
CA VAL A 161 10.52 11.19 16.81
C VAL A 161 9.79 12.48 17.18
N ALA A 162 10.49 13.48 17.68
CA ALA A 162 9.93 14.78 18.03
C ALA A 162 9.39 15.53 16.80
N ASP A 163 10.16 15.58 15.71
CA ASP A 163 9.81 16.27 14.47
C ASP A 163 8.60 15.67 13.74
N ALA A 164 8.23 14.41 14.08
CA ALA A 164 7.10 13.73 13.48
C ALA A 164 5.74 14.25 13.94
N PHE A 165 5.67 14.97 15.03
CA PHE A 165 4.43 15.45 15.64
C PHE A 165 4.29 16.97 15.52
N GLY A 166 3.05 17.45 15.63
CA GLY A 166 2.76 18.89 15.50
C GLY A 166 3.45 19.73 16.57
N THR A 167 3.55 19.22 17.80
CA THR A 167 4.35 19.78 18.89
C THR A 167 5.01 18.66 19.66
N ALA A 168 6.23 18.88 20.09
CA ALA A 168 7.00 17.97 20.93
C ALA A 168 7.68 18.76 22.05
N GLU A 169 7.58 18.22 23.25
CA GLU A 169 8.28 18.73 24.44
C GLU A 169 9.15 17.59 24.99
N ARG A 170 10.38 17.91 25.34
CA ARG A 170 11.33 16.94 25.91
C ARG A 170 11.69 17.33 27.32
N PHE A 171 11.70 16.32 28.18
CA PHE A 171 12.15 16.39 29.57
C PHE A 171 13.12 15.24 29.82
N ASP A 172 14.08 15.46 30.71
CA ASP A 172 15.02 14.42 31.10
C ASP A 172 14.89 14.18 32.62
N THR A 173 14.72 12.91 33.01
CA THR A 173 14.60 12.50 34.42
C THR A 173 15.19 11.11 34.63
N ASP A 174 15.95 10.91 35.70
CA ASP A 174 16.51 9.61 36.10
C ASP A 174 17.26 8.86 34.98
N GLY A 175 17.92 9.59 34.06
CA GLY A 175 18.62 9.03 32.90
C GLY A 175 17.72 8.62 31.73
N MET A 176 16.43 8.99 31.79
CA MET A 176 15.45 8.77 30.75
C MET A 176 15.10 10.07 30.04
N ALA A 177 14.98 10.03 28.71
CA ALA A 177 14.30 11.06 27.95
C ALA A 177 12.79 10.78 27.93
N VAL A 178 12.00 11.82 28.25
CA VAL A 178 10.54 11.80 28.21
C VAL A 178 10.08 12.76 27.13
N LEU A 179 9.56 12.24 26.03
CA LEU A 179 9.00 13.04 24.93
C LEU A 179 7.49 13.10 25.07
N VAL A 180 6.92 14.27 25.15
CA VAL A 180 5.46 14.52 25.11
C VAL A 180 5.11 15.06 23.74
N LEU A 181 4.45 14.23 22.94
CA LEU A 181 4.18 14.46 21.53
C LEU A 181 2.67 14.71 21.33
N ARG A 182 2.33 15.82 20.66
CA ARG A 182 0.93 16.22 20.42
C ARG A 182 0.70 16.56 18.96
N GLY A 183 -0.54 16.46 18.57
CA GLY A 183 -0.96 16.64 17.18
C GLY A 183 -0.94 15.33 16.40
N ARG A 184 -1.61 15.31 15.24
CA ARG A 184 -1.60 14.15 14.36
C ARG A 184 -0.30 14.16 13.57
N GLY A 185 0.50 13.14 13.74
CA GLY A 185 1.74 12.96 12.98
C GLY A 185 1.47 12.97 11.49
N CYS A 186 1.97 13.98 10.77
CA CYS A 186 1.64 14.21 9.36
C CYS A 186 2.69 13.64 8.40
N SER A 187 3.94 13.53 8.81
CA SER A 187 5.00 12.97 7.96
C SER A 187 6.11 12.40 8.82
N PHE A 188 6.30 11.11 8.71
CA PHE A 188 7.33 10.43 9.48
C PHE A 188 8.33 9.82 8.51
N THR A 189 9.57 10.26 8.59
CA THR A 189 10.71 9.62 7.93
C THR A 189 11.64 9.12 9.02
N ALA A 190 11.31 8.00 9.66
CA ALA A 190 12.26 7.34 10.54
C ALA A 190 13.29 6.62 9.66
N VAL A 191 14.47 7.16 9.60
CA VAL A 191 15.63 6.45 9.09
C VAL A 191 16.29 5.76 10.28
N GLU A 192 16.37 4.43 10.26
CA GLU A 192 17.16 3.73 11.26
C GLU A 192 18.63 4.10 11.08
N LYS A 193 19.23 4.65 12.12
CA LYS A 193 20.65 4.93 12.14
C LYS A 193 21.45 3.76 12.69
N GLY A 194 22.33 3.20 11.87
CA GLY A 194 23.45 2.44 12.40
C GLY A 194 24.45 3.38 13.12
N ARG A 195 25.18 2.89 14.12
CA ARG A 195 26.24 3.67 14.77
C ARG A 195 27.31 4.05 13.76
N PRO A 196 27.86 5.30 13.80
CA PRO A 196 28.95 5.68 12.95
C PRO A 196 30.13 4.70 13.06
N ALA A 197 30.67 4.29 11.92
CA ALA A 197 31.88 3.49 11.91
C ALA A 197 33.08 4.34 12.29
N PRO A 198 34.00 3.83 13.13
CA PRO A 198 35.22 4.55 13.49
C PRO A 198 36.17 4.73 12.28
N GLN A 199 36.04 3.90 11.25
CA GLN A 199 36.78 3.95 9.97
C GLN A 199 35.90 3.46 8.83
N GLY A 200 36.07 4.07 7.64
CA GLY A 200 35.36 3.67 6.42
C GLY A 200 36.17 3.98 5.17
N VAL A 201 35.87 3.28 4.08
CA VAL A 201 36.44 3.57 2.75
C VAL A 201 35.46 4.47 2.02
N VAL A 202 35.94 5.57 1.47
CA VAL A 202 35.16 6.46 0.59
C VAL A 202 35.61 6.21 -0.84
N GLY A 203 34.65 5.86 -1.71
CA GLY A 203 34.90 5.67 -3.14
C GLY A 203 33.75 6.22 -3.96
N ALA A 204 34.01 6.76 -5.16
CA ALA A 204 32.98 7.23 -6.08
C ALA A 204 32.70 6.18 -7.16
N ALA A 205 31.42 6.03 -7.54
CA ALA A 205 31.00 5.21 -8.68
C ALA A 205 30.28 6.06 -9.72
N ALA A 206 30.71 5.95 -10.98
CA ALA A 206 30.16 6.69 -12.12
C ALA A 206 29.08 5.87 -12.81
N VAL A 207 27.86 6.37 -12.86
CA VAL A 207 26.78 5.78 -13.65
C VAL A 207 26.65 6.55 -14.96
N VAL A 208 27.16 5.95 -16.04
CA VAL A 208 27.22 6.55 -17.38
C VAL A 208 26.25 5.84 -18.29
N THR A 209 25.50 6.59 -19.11
CA THR A 209 24.61 6.02 -20.12
C THR A 209 24.89 6.62 -21.49
N ASP A 210 24.68 5.80 -22.51
CA ASP A 210 24.69 6.27 -23.90
C ASP A 210 23.35 6.87 -24.34
N THR A 211 23.27 7.36 -25.56
CA THR A 211 22.05 7.96 -26.15
C THR A 211 20.90 6.96 -26.32
N ALA A 212 21.17 5.66 -26.27
CA ALA A 212 20.17 4.60 -26.30
C ALA A 212 19.70 4.19 -24.87
N GLY A 213 20.19 4.86 -23.82
CA GLY A 213 19.85 4.56 -22.43
C GLY A 213 20.52 3.30 -21.87
N ARG A 214 21.55 2.77 -22.55
CA ARG A 214 22.33 1.62 -22.05
C ARG A 214 23.36 2.12 -21.05
N VAL A 215 23.62 1.36 -19.99
CA VAL A 215 24.62 1.68 -18.96
C VAL A 215 25.97 1.03 -19.26
N LEU A 216 27.04 1.74 -18.98
CA LEU A 216 28.41 1.24 -19.12
C LEU A 216 28.81 0.37 -17.93
N LEU A 217 29.27 -0.87 -18.21
CA LEU A 217 29.83 -1.77 -17.23
C LEU A 217 31.12 -2.41 -17.72
N GLY A 218 32.09 -2.57 -16.81
CA GLY A 218 33.33 -3.27 -17.06
C GLY A 218 33.32 -4.68 -16.50
N ARG A 219 33.87 -5.64 -17.23
CA ARG A 219 34.11 -7.00 -16.74
C ARG A 219 35.44 -7.04 -16.03
N SER A 220 35.44 -7.01 -14.70
CA SER A 220 36.68 -7.00 -13.91
C SER A 220 37.43 -8.33 -13.95
N ALA A 221 38.70 -8.29 -13.60
CA ALA A 221 39.53 -9.48 -13.43
C ALA A 221 39.00 -10.47 -12.37
N ARG A 222 38.19 -9.98 -11.44
CA ARG A 222 37.43 -10.79 -10.46
C ARG A 222 36.25 -11.56 -11.06
N GLY A 223 35.98 -11.36 -12.33
CA GLY A 223 34.86 -12.00 -13.02
C GLY A 223 33.49 -11.39 -12.69
N MET A 224 33.41 -10.16 -12.17
CA MET A 224 32.19 -9.44 -11.89
C MET A 224 32.01 -8.27 -12.86
N TRP A 225 30.77 -7.83 -13.03
CA TRP A 225 30.45 -6.59 -13.72
C TRP A 225 30.47 -5.41 -12.72
N GLU A 226 31.14 -4.34 -13.07
CA GLU A 226 31.40 -3.20 -12.21
C GLU A 226 31.16 -1.88 -12.96
N LEU A 227 30.71 -0.87 -12.25
CA LEU A 227 30.67 0.51 -12.75
C LEU A 227 32.10 1.08 -12.76
N PRO A 228 32.40 2.06 -13.64
CA PRO A 228 33.63 2.84 -13.50
C PRO A 228 33.68 3.49 -12.13
N GLY A 229 34.83 3.44 -11.46
CA GLY A 229 34.94 4.06 -10.16
C GLY A 229 36.06 3.54 -9.29
N GLY A 230 36.44 4.35 -8.31
CA GLY A 230 37.53 4.05 -7.41
C GLY A 230 37.52 4.92 -6.16
N ARG A 231 38.69 5.11 -5.53
CA ARG A 231 38.81 5.88 -4.30
C ARG A 231 38.74 7.37 -4.58
N VAL A 232 38.08 8.10 -3.69
CA VAL A 232 38.18 9.56 -3.66
C VAL A 232 39.55 9.94 -3.06
N GLU A 233 40.34 10.69 -3.78
CA GLU A 233 41.65 11.15 -3.34
C GLU A 233 41.58 12.35 -2.41
N LYS A 234 42.70 12.65 -1.74
CA LYS A 234 42.74 13.75 -0.77
C LYS A 234 42.55 15.11 -1.47
N GLY A 235 41.49 15.78 -1.11
CA GLY A 235 41.17 17.12 -1.65
C GLY A 235 40.26 17.06 -2.90
N GLU A 236 39.90 15.88 -3.36
CA GLU A 236 39.05 15.64 -4.49
C GLU A 236 37.57 15.54 -4.05
N SER A 237 36.65 16.08 -4.82
CA SER A 237 35.23 15.85 -4.66
C SER A 237 34.83 14.47 -5.21
N ALA A 238 33.65 13.99 -4.86
CA ALA A 238 33.14 12.74 -5.41
C ALA A 238 32.90 12.81 -6.94
N GLN A 239 32.56 13.99 -7.45
CA GLN A 239 32.34 14.22 -8.88
C GLN A 239 33.64 14.24 -9.64
N GLU A 240 34.69 14.93 -9.13
CA GLU A 240 36.03 14.91 -9.69
C GLU A 240 36.59 13.50 -9.73
N ALA A 241 36.44 12.71 -8.64
CA ALA A 241 36.84 11.32 -8.59
C ALA A 241 36.12 10.46 -9.65
N ALA A 242 34.82 10.60 -9.82
CA ALA A 242 34.05 9.85 -10.80
C ALA A 242 34.47 10.19 -12.25
N VAL A 243 34.77 11.46 -12.54
CA VAL A 243 35.26 11.90 -13.85
C VAL A 243 36.68 11.35 -14.12
N ARG A 244 37.57 11.42 -13.14
CA ARG A 244 38.95 10.90 -13.25
C ARG A 244 38.95 9.41 -13.49
N GLU A 245 38.25 8.64 -12.65
CA GLU A 245 38.18 7.16 -12.78
C GLU A 245 37.54 6.75 -14.10
N LEU A 246 36.48 7.44 -14.56
CA LEU A 246 35.91 7.20 -15.88
C LEU A 246 36.97 7.32 -17.00
N ALA A 247 37.79 8.40 -16.96
CA ALA A 247 38.79 8.64 -17.98
C ALA A 247 39.95 7.64 -17.89
N GLU A 248 40.39 7.30 -16.67
CA GLU A 248 41.51 6.36 -16.44
C GLU A 248 41.12 4.94 -16.87
N GLU A 249 39.95 4.47 -16.58
CA GLU A 249 39.54 3.10 -16.86
C GLU A 249 39.00 2.89 -18.26
N THR A 250 38.27 3.90 -18.83
CA THR A 250 37.50 3.70 -20.06
C THR A 250 37.88 4.59 -21.23
N GLY A 251 38.71 5.62 -21.03
CA GLY A 251 39.04 6.62 -22.04
C GLY A 251 37.97 7.67 -22.30
N LEU A 252 36.78 7.52 -21.73
CA LEU A 252 35.71 8.50 -21.84
C LEU A 252 36.00 9.67 -20.93
N THR A 253 35.82 10.90 -21.41
CA THR A 253 36.02 12.13 -20.65
C THR A 253 34.69 12.84 -20.42
N ALA A 254 34.44 13.32 -19.21
CA ALA A 254 33.24 14.08 -18.87
C ALA A 254 33.65 15.42 -18.22
N ARG A 255 32.77 16.40 -18.30
CA ARG A 255 32.95 17.68 -17.60
C ARG A 255 32.23 17.60 -16.24
N GLU A 256 32.75 18.31 -15.26
CA GLU A 256 32.16 18.33 -13.92
C GLU A 256 30.70 18.84 -13.96
N GLU A 257 30.41 19.82 -14.85
CA GLU A 257 29.05 20.34 -15.05
C GLU A 257 28.03 19.31 -15.55
N ASP A 258 28.50 18.21 -16.17
CA ASP A 258 27.68 17.09 -16.61
C ASP A 258 27.55 16.00 -15.54
N THR A 259 28.07 16.23 -14.34
CA THR A 259 28.03 15.28 -13.23
C THR A 259 26.96 15.66 -12.19
N HIS A 260 26.26 14.67 -11.66
CA HIS A 260 25.21 14.87 -10.65
C HIS A 260 25.39 13.85 -9.54
N LEU A 261 25.68 14.32 -8.32
CA LEU A 261 25.73 13.46 -7.14
C LEU A 261 24.28 13.06 -6.77
N ILE A 262 24.00 11.77 -6.92
CA ILE A 262 22.64 11.23 -6.78
C ILE A 262 22.35 10.85 -5.36
N THR A 263 23.25 10.08 -4.74
CA THR A 263 23.08 9.55 -3.39
C THR A 263 24.43 9.14 -2.82
N LEU A 264 24.46 9.02 -1.50
CA LEU A 264 25.53 8.31 -0.81
C LEU A 264 25.01 6.93 -0.41
N LEU A 265 25.68 5.89 -0.81
CA LEU A 265 25.40 4.55 -0.34
C LEU A 265 26.31 4.21 0.84
N HIS A 266 25.72 3.61 1.86
CA HIS A 266 26.46 3.10 3.01
C HIS A 266 26.24 1.59 3.10
N ASP A 267 27.30 0.82 3.06
CA ASP A 267 27.31 -0.61 3.29
C ASP A 267 28.38 -1.02 4.30
N ASP A 268 28.12 -2.05 5.08
CA ASP A 268 28.99 -2.56 6.14
C ASP A 268 29.27 -4.07 6.00
N ARG A 269 29.13 -4.62 4.80
CA ARG A 269 29.36 -6.04 4.56
C ARG A 269 30.84 -6.42 4.70
N LEU A 270 31.07 -7.59 5.26
CA LEU A 270 32.40 -8.17 5.44
C LEU A 270 33.31 -7.31 6.35
N ASP A 271 32.74 -6.70 7.39
CA ASP A 271 33.45 -5.83 8.34
C ASP A 271 34.15 -4.62 7.70
N LEU A 272 33.90 -4.36 6.44
CA LEU A 272 34.38 -3.19 5.72
C LEU A 272 33.22 -2.20 5.53
N ARG A 273 33.24 -1.14 6.31
CA ARG A 273 32.27 -0.03 6.16
C ARG A 273 32.70 0.85 4.99
N ARG A 274 31.74 1.08 4.09
CA ARG A 274 31.99 1.83 2.86
C ARG A 274 30.95 2.89 2.67
N ILE A 275 31.42 4.07 2.26
CA ILE A 275 30.56 5.17 1.76
C ILE A 275 30.88 5.30 0.28
N THR A 276 29.87 5.13 -0.57
CA THR A 276 30.02 5.23 -2.02
C THR A 276 29.10 6.32 -2.56
N PRO A 277 29.61 7.55 -2.81
CA PRO A 277 28.93 8.54 -3.63
C PRO A 277 28.62 7.97 -5.02
N ILE A 278 27.38 8.10 -5.44
CA ILE A 278 26.92 7.69 -6.77
C ILE A 278 26.77 8.93 -7.62
N VAL A 279 27.60 9.03 -8.64
CA VAL A 279 27.65 10.17 -9.56
C VAL A 279 27.06 9.74 -10.90
N ARG A 280 25.98 10.38 -11.30
CA ARG A 280 25.39 10.26 -12.63
C ARG A 280 26.14 11.16 -13.58
N ILE A 281 26.62 10.64 -14.70
CA ILE A 281 27.24 11.39 -15.77
C ILE A 281 26.31 11.41 -16.97
N THR A 282 25.89 12.60 -17.38
CA THR A 282 24.89 12.83 -18.43
C THR A 282 25.48 13.26 -19.77
N GLY A 283 26.74 13.74 -19.78
CA GLY A 283 27.50 14.11 -20.95
C GLY A 283 28.93 13.59 -20.88
N TRP A 284 29.42 13.04 -21.97
CA TRP A 284 30.77 12.55 -22.12
C TRP A 284 31.21 12.56 -23.57
N GLU A 285 32.55 12.55 -23.78
CA GLU A 285 33.20 12.55 -25.10
C GLU A 285 34.27 11.45 -25.14
N GLY A 286 34.71 11.07 -26.31
CA GLY A 286 35.79 10.08 -26.55
C GLY A 286 35.26 8.76 -27.06
N GLU A 287 36.17 7.81 -27.28
CA GLU A 287 35.86 6.44 -27.68
C GLU A 287 36.15 5.50 -26.50
N LEU A 288 35.35 4.44 -26.40
CA LEU A 288 35.47 3.47 -25.34
C LEU A 288 36.72 2.60 -25.55
N GLU A 289 37.65 2.67 -24.63
CA GLU A 289 38.92 1.97 -24.63
C GLU A 289 39.08 1.14 -23.36
N LEU A 290 39.87 0.08 -23.45
CA LEU A 290 40.30 -0.68 -22.27
C LEU A 290 41.66 -0.15 -21.83
N ARG A 291 41.67 0.79 -20.87
CA ARG A 291 42.91 1.45 -20.41
C ARG A 291 43.62 0.73 -19.26
N GLU A 292 42.87 -0.03 -18.47
CA GLU A 292 43.39 -0.80 -17.34
C GLU A 292 43.17 -2.32 -17.56
N PRO A 293 43.92 -2.97 -18.49
CA PRO A 293 43.72 -4.38 -18.82
C PRO A 293 44.06 -5.34 -17.67
N ASP A 294 44.81 -4.90 -16.67
CA ASP A 294 45.10 -5.69 -15.47
C ASP A 294 43.93 -5.75 -14.50
N LYS A 295 43.03 -4.74 -14.54
CA LYS A 295 41.82 -4.65 -13.69
C LYS A 295 40.58 -5.16 -14.39
N PHE A 296 40.44 -4.83 -15.67
CA PHE A 296 39.26 -5.14 -16.50
C PHE A 296 39.64 -5.91 -17.75
N SER A 297 38.74 -6.77 -18.20
CA SER A 297 38.91 -7.51 -19.46
C SER A 297 38.23 -6.82 -20.65
N ARG A 298 37.17 -6.05 -20.40
CA ARG A 298 36.43 -5.28 -21.39
C ARG A 298 35.45 -4.33 -20.76
N TRP A 299 34.96 -3.32 -21.49
CA TRP A 299 33.88 -2.42 -21.18
C TRP A 299 32.77 -2.61 -22.21
N GLU A 300 31.48 -2.64 -21.79
CA GLU A 300 30.33 -2.88 -22.66
C GLU A 300 29.14 -2.02 -22.25
N TRP A 301 28.32 -1.61 -23.23
CA TRP A 301 27.05 -0.94 -23.02
C TRP A 301 25.92 -1.94 -22.87
N HIS A 302 25.23 -1.96 -21.73
CA HIS A 302 24.19 -2.92 -21.39
C HIS A 302 22.80 -2.24 -21.29
N PRO A 303 21.79 -2.76 -22.02
CA PRO A 303 20.40 -2.37 -21.79
C PRO A 303 19.96 -2.67 -20.36
N LEU A 304 19.24 -1.76 -19.70
CA LEU A 304 18.86 -1.90 -18.29
C LEU A 304 18.12 -3.22 -18.00
N HIS A 305 17.22 -3.63 -18.87
CA HIS A 305 16.45 -4.87 -18.71
C HIS A 305 17.30 -6.16 -18.78
N THR A 306 18.51 -6.09 -19.27
CA THR A 306 19.43 -7.25 -19.33
C THR A 306 20.29 -7.39 -18.09
N LEU A 307 20.36 -6.38 -17.23
CA LEU A 307 21.27 -6.35 -16.08
C LEU A 307 21.05 -7.52 -15.12
N ALA A 308 19.79 -7.90 -14.89
CA ALA A 308 19.46 -9.04 -14.03
C ALA A 308 19.96 -10.40 -14.58
N THR A 309 20.31 -10.48 -15.86
CA THR A 309 20.79 -11.69 -16.53
C THR A 309 22.31 -11.76 -16.70
N LEU A 310 23.04 -10.70 -16.34
CA LEU A 310 24.49 -10.60 -16.52
C LEU A 310 25.32 -11.54 -15.63
N GLY A 311 24.69 -12.18 -14.66
CA GLY A 311 25.39 -12.98 -13.65
C GLY A 311 25.92 -12.12 -12.51
N SER A 312 27.19 -12.35 -12.10
CA SER A 312 27.74 -11.65 -10.93
C SER A 312 28.01 -10.18 -11.22
N VAL A 313 27.27 -9.29 -10.54
CA VAL A 313 27.53 -7.85 -10.49
C VAL A 313 28.17 -7.52 -9.14
N PHE A 314 29.19 -6.66 -9.14
CA PHE A 314 29.83 -6.21 -7.90
C PHE A 314 28.81 -5.47 -7.03
N MET A 315 28.71 -5.86 -5.76
CA MET A 315 27.62 -5.42 -4.90
C MET A 315 27.44 -3.89 -4.83
N PRO A 316 28.49 -3.08 -4.63
CA PRO A 316 28.34 -1.62 -4.66
C PRO A 316 27.83 -1.09 -6.01
N SER A 317 28.27 -1.68 -7.13
CA SER A 317 27.78 -1.30 -8.45
C SER A 317 26.31 -1.70 -8.64
N ALA A 318 25.92 -2.89 -8.17
CA ALA A 318 24.53 -3.33 -8.20
C ALA A 318 23.61 -2.40 -7.40
N GLN A 319 24.05 -2.00 -6.22
CA GLN A 319 23.34 -1.08 -5.37
C GLN A 319 23.28 0.34 -5.95
N ALA A 320 24.38 0.79 -6.60
CA ALA A 320 24.40 2.06 -7.32
C ALA A 320 23.39 2.08 -8.48
N LEU A 321 23.34 1.01 -9.28
CA LEU A 321 22.37 0.85 -10.35
C LEU A 321 20.93 0.88 -9.81
N ASN A 322 20.67 0.19 -8.70
CA ASN A 322 19.37 0.20 -8.05
C ASN A 322 19.02 1.56 -7.42
N ALA A 323 20.00 2.35 -6.98
CA ALA A 323 19.77 3.69 -6.48
C ALA A 323 19.37 4.66 -7.61
N VAL A 324 19.92 4.48 -8.81
CA VAL A 324 19.54 5.27 -9.99
C VAL A 324 18.25 4.76 -10.63
N TRP A 325 18.13 3.44 -10.80
CA TRP A 325 16.95 2.76 -11.37
C TRP A 325 16.40 1.72 -10.38
N PRO A 326 15.59 2.13 -9.41
CA PRO A 326 15.10 1.23 -8.39
C PRO A 326 14.34 0.03 -8.97
N GLY A 327 14.76 -1.18 -8.60
CA GLY A 327 14.19 -2.44 -9.08
C GLY A 327 14.88 -3.08 -10.28
N VAL A 328 15.85 -2.39 -10.91
CA VAL A 328 16.56 -2.92 -12.09
C VAL A 328 17.32 -4.21 -11.78
N LEU A 329 17.78 -4.36 -10.55
CA LEU A 329 18.37 -5.61 -10.03
C LEU A 329 17.55 -6.08 -8.82
N PRO A 330 16.61 -7.03 -9.00
CA PRO A 330 15.78 -7.53 -7.92
C PRO A 330 16.57 -8.39 -6.95
N GLY A 331 16.13 -8.47 -5.69
CA GLY A 331 16.68 -9.34 -4.66
C GLY A 331 17.99 -8.86 -4.03
N LEU A 332 18.36 -7.62 -4.22
CA LEU A 332 19.47 -7.03 -3.48
C LEU A 332 19.09 -6.83 -2.00
N PRO A 333 20.05 -7.01 -1.09
CA PRO A 333 19.82 -6.74 0.32
C PRO A 333 19.50 -5.27 0.55
N PRO A 334 18.73 -4.94 1.62
CA PRO A 334 18.49 -3.56 2.02
C PRO A 334 19.79 -2.78 2.16
N LEU A 335 19.75 -1.52 1.76
CA LEU A 335 20.87 -0.61 1.83
C LEU A 335 20.42 0.75 2.33
N HIS A 336 21.23 1.36 3.20
CA HIS A 336 21.02 2.74 3.58
C HIS A 336 21.50 3.66 2.46
N SER A 337 20.59 4.49 1.92
CA SER A 337 20.91 5.48 0.91
C SER A 337 20.44 6.87 1.37
N TYR A 338 21.31 7.85 1.18
CA TYR A 338 21.04 9.23 1.53
C TYR A 338 20.97 10.08 0.25
N PRO A 339 19.77 10.40 -0.27
CA PRO A 339 19.63 11.21 -1.47
C PRO A 339 20.29 12.59 -1.27
N CYS A 340 21.23 12.93 -2.13
CA CYS A 340 22.01 14.17 -2.00
C CYS A 340 21.50 15.32 -2.86
N ALA A 341 20.76 15.02 -3.93
CA ALA A 341 20.32 16.03 -4.89
C ALA A 341 19.02 15.63 -5.59
N HIS A 342 18.44 16.62 -6.28
CA HIS A 342 17.42 16.36 -7.27
C HIS A 342 17.96 15.40 -8.34
N ALA A 343 17.06 14.64 -8.94
CA ALA A 343 17.44 13.71 -10.01
C ALA A 343 18.19 14.44 -11.13
N ALA A 344 19.20 13.80 -11.67
CA ALA A 344 19.83 14.28 -12.89
C ALA A 344 18.80 14.38 -14.01
N PRO A 345 18.91 15.37 -14.89
CA PRO A 345 18.04 15.48 -16.05
C PRO A 345 18.12 14.20 -16.90
N ALA A 346 17.03 13.89 -17.59
CA ALA A 346 17.00 12.75 -18.50
C ALA A 346 18.05 12.92 -19.60
N VAL A 347 18.77 11.86 -19.89
CA VAL A 347 19.65 11.85 -21.07
C VAL A 347 18.75 11.91 -22.32
N PRO A 348 18.93 12.86 -23.24
CA PRO A 348 18.15 12.91 -24.48
C PRO A 348 18.36 11.62 -25.27
N GLY A 349 17.26 11.06 -25.76
CA GLY A 349 17.29 9.88 -26.63
C GLY A 349 16.28 8.82 -26.19
N GLU A 350 15.63 8.24 -27.16
CA GLU A 350 14.74 7.10 -27.00
C GLU A 350 15.08 6.08 -28.08
N PRO A 351 15.21 4.78 -27.77
CA PRO A 351 15.33 3.77 -28.80
C PRO A 351 14.18 3.86 -29.79
N ALA A 352 14.48 3.85 -31.10
CA ALA A 352 13.43 3.95 -32.14
C ALA A 352 12.36 2.85 -32.00
N GLU A 353 12.74 1.71 -31.44
CA GLU A 353 11.83 0.61 -31.10
C GLU A 353 10.85 0.96 -30.01
N ALA A 354 11.26 1.65 -28.97
CA ALA A 354 10.39 2.07 -27.86
C ALA A 354 9.25 2.98 -28.37
N GLY A 355 9.57 3.91 -29.28
CA GLY A 355 8.55 4.75 -29.93
C GLY A 355 7.53 3.94 -30.72
N ARG A 356 7.99 2.96 -31.53
CA ARG A 356 7.08 2.08 -32.29
C ARG A 356 6.17 1.23 -31.40
N LEU A 357 6.74 0.67 -30.34
CA LEU A 357 5.99 -0.15 -29.38
C LEU A 357 4.98 0.69 -28.60
N ARG A 358 5.33 1.93 -28.23
CA ARG A 358 4.43 2.88 -27.57
C ARG A 358 3.22 3.22 -28.47
N GLU A 359 3.46 3.54 -29.73
CA GLU A 359 2.38 3.80 -30.70
C GLU A 359 1.46 2.59 -30.85
N ARG A 360 2.03 1.38 -30.99
CA ARG A 360 1.26 0.14 -31.07
C ARG A 360 0.40 -0.09 -29.83
N MET A 361 0.96 0.09 -28.62
CA MET A 361 0.23 -0.02 -27.36
C MET A 361 -0.93 0.97 -27.31
N ALA A 362 -0.67 2.25 -27.63
CA ALA A 362 -1.70 3.28 -27.64
C ALA A 362 -2.83 2.93 -28.64
N ASP A 363 -2.49 2.49 -29.85
CA ASP A 363 -3.47 2.06 -30.84
C ASP A 363 -4.32 0.88 -30.37
N LEU A 364 -3.74 -0.08 -29.65
CA LEU A 364 -4.48 -1.22 -29.10
C LEU A 364 -5.46 -0.76 -28.01
N VAL A 365 -5.03 0.06 -27.08
CA VAL A 365 -5.85 0.60 -26.00
C VAL A 365 -7.02 1.43 -26.55
N ILE A 366 -6.74 2.29 -27.54
CA ILE A 366 -7.75 3.13 -28.21
C ILE A 366 -8.76 2.29 -28.97
N ARG A 367 -8.30 1.34 -29.79
CA ARG A 367 -9.21 0.46 -30.58
C ARG A 367 -10.10 -0.42 -29.71
N LYS A 368 -9.62 -0.83 -28.52
CA LYS A 368 -10.41 -1.58 -27.53
C LYS A 368 -11.41 -0.69 -26.78
N GLY A 369 -11.41 0.64 -27.02
CA GLY A 369 -12.35 1.59 -26.43
C GLY A 369 -11.97 2.09 -25.01
N TRP A 370 -10.76 1.77 -24.50
CA TRP A 370 -10.35 2.14 -23.16
C TRP A 370 -9.85 3.60 -23.03
N ALA A 371 -9.60 4.28 -24.14
CA ALA A 371 -9.15 5.68 -24.19
C ALA A 371 -9.96 6.47 -25.22
N PRO A 372 -11.23 6.80 -24.96
CA PRO A 372 -12.07 7.56 -25.89
C PRO A 372 -11.65 9.04 -25.99
N SER A 373 -11.07 9.65 -24.96
CA SER A 373 -10.75 11.08 -24.98
C SER A 373 -9.43 11.39 -25.69
N PRO A 374 -9.37 12.49 -26.48
CA PRO A 374 -8.12 12.90 -27.14
C PRO A 374 -6.97 13.18 -26.17
N GLY A 375 -7.26 13.66 -24.94
CA GLY A 375 -6.25 13.97 -23.94
C GLY A 375 -5.50 12.71 -23.45
N ILE A 376 -6.23 11.64 -23.15
CA ILE A 376 -5.63 10.36 -22.75
C ILE A 376 -4.92 9.68 -23.93
N GLN A 377 -5.49 9.75 -25.15
CA GLN A 377 -4.83 9.25 -26.34
C GLN A 377 -3.47 9.92 -26.58
N ALA A 378 -3.42 11.25 -26.45
CA ALA A 378 -2.18 12.02 -26.58
C ALA A 378 -1.17 11.63 -25.47
N ALA A 379 -1.63 11.45 -24.23
CA ALA A 379 -0.80 11.04 -23.12
C ALA A 379 -0.17 9.65 -23.33
N LEU A 380 -0.95 8.66 -23.77
CA LEU A 380 -0.46 7.31 -24.08
C LEU A 380 0.66 7.32 -25.15
N ARG A 381 0.55 8.22 -26.14
CA ARG A 381 1.55 8.37 -27.20
C ARG A 381 2.79 9.15 -26.77
N ALA A 382 2.64 10.08 -25.83
CA ALA A 382 3.73 10.96 -25.43
C ALA A 382 4.57 10.39 -24.28
N VAL A 383 3.95 9.78 -23.27
CA VAL A 383 4.65 9.35 -22.05
C VAL A 383 5.41 8.04 -22.24
N PRO A 384 6.74 8.01 -22.09
CA PRO A 384 7.57 6.84 -22.36
C PRO A 384 7.50 5.83 -21.21
N ARG A 385 6.54 4.89 -21.28
CA ARG A 385 6.26 3.90 -20.21
C ARG A 385 7.50 3.11 -19.80
N HIS A 386 8.37 2.72 -20.74
CA HIS A 386 9.58 1.94 -20.44
C HIS A 386 10.53 2.63 -19.46
N ARG A 387 10.51 3.97 -19.38
CA ARG A 387 11.31 4.72 -18.39
C ARG A 387 10.84 4.52 -16.96
N PHE A 388 9.59 4.14 -16.76
CA PHE A 388 9.01 3.87 -15.45
C PHE A 388 9.06 2.40 -15.03
N VAL A 389 9.49 1.53 -15.93
CA VAL A 389 9.66 0.09 -15.70
C VAL A 389 10.98 -0.41 -16.30
N PRO A 390 12.13 0.17 -15.89
CA PRO A 390 13.44 -0.15 -16.47
C PRO A 390 13.87 -1.60 -16.23
N GLU A 391 13.24 -2.28 -15.30
CA GLU A 391 13.47 -3.68 -14.94
C GLU A 391 12.90 -4.70 -15.94
N THR A 392 12.15 -4.26 -16.95
CA THR A 392 11.52 -5.17 -17.92
C THR A 392 11.91 -4.84 -19.36
N SER A 393 11.70 -5.78 -20.29
CA SER A 393 11.96 -5.56 -21.71
C SER A 393 11.01 -4.53 -22.31
N LEU A 394 11.38 -3.94 -23.44
CA LEU A 394 10.53 -2.97 -24.15
C LEU A 394 9.18 -3.58 -24.56
N GLU A 395 9.17 -4.83 -25.01
CA GLU A 395 7.95 -5.55 -25.40
C GLU A 395 7.02 -5.73 -24.20
N ALA A 396 7.55 -6.12 -23.03
CA ALA A 396 6.76 -6.27 -21.81
C ALA A 396 6.31 -4.90 -21.27
N ALA A 397 7.15 -3.87 -21.33
CA ALA A 397 6.80 -2.52 -20.92
C ALA A 397 5.63 -1.94 -21.74
N TYR A 398 5.57 -2.24 -23.02
CA TYR A 398 4.54 -1.75 -23.94
C TYR A 398 3.45 -2.78 -24.30
N HIS A 399 3.33 -3.85 -23.51
CA HIS A 399 2.19 -4.74 -23.61
C HIS A 399 0.95 -4.05 -23.01
N ASP A 400 -0.15 -4.02 -23.74
CA ASP A 400 -1.35 -3.27 -23.33
C ASP A 400 -2.06 -3.88 -22.11
N ASP A 401 -1.94 -5.19 -21.89
CA ASP A 401 -2.64 -5.96 -20.85
C ASP A 401 -1.70 -6.55 -19.79
N LEU A 402 -0.46 -6.09 -19.70
CA LEU A 402 0.50 -6.60 -18.73
C LEU A 402 0.81 -5.55 -17.64
N ALA A 403 0.58 -5.93 -16.37
CA ALA A 403 1.10 -5.18 -15.23
C ALA A 403 2.55 -5.59 -14.95
N VAL A 404 3.42 -4.61 -14.70
CA VAL A 404 4.82 -4.85 -14.35
C VAL A 404 5.00 -4.67 -12.85
N VAL A 405 5.37 -5.76 -12.15
CA VAL A 405 5.65 -5.71 -10.70
C VAL A 405 6.97 -5.00 -10.46
N THR A 406 6.96 -3.99 -9.63
CA THR A 406 8.11 -3.12 -9.32
C THR A 406 8.68 -3.31 -7.91
N ALA A 407 7.91 -3.91 -7.01
CA ALA A 407 8.40 -4.33 -5.69
C ALA A 407 7.65 -5.57 -5.19
N ARG A 408 8.37 -6.41 -4.42
CA ARG A 408 7.83 -7.59 -3.75
C ARG A 408 8.28 -7.61 -2.30
N GLU A 409 7.45 -8.18 -1.44
CA GLU A 409 7.84 -8.57 -0.09
C GLU A 409 8.82 -9.75 -0.10
N GLU A 410 9.45 -9.99 1.04
CA GLU A 410 10.36 -11.13 1.24
C GLU A 410 9.69 -12.48 0.91
N ALA A 411 8.41 -12.62 1.23
CA ALA A 411 7.60 -13.80 0.88
C ALA A 411 7.24 -13.91 -0.62
N GLY A 412 7.68 -12.96 -1.47
CA GLY A 412 7.45 -12.95 -2.90
C GLY A 412 6.12 -12.31 -3.34
N THR A 413 5.28 -11.85 -2.42
CA THR A 413 4.03 -11.15 -2.75
C THR A 413 4.31 -9.80 -3.39
N ALA A 414 3.62 -9.46 -4.48
CA ALA A 414 3.74 -8.15 -5.10
C ALA A 414 3.14 -7.06 -4.21
N VAL A 415 3.91 -6.01 -3.93
CA VAL A 415 3.51 -4.85 -3.12
C VAL A 415 3.48 -3.54 -3.90
N SER A 416 4.07 -3.51 -5.09
CA SER A 416 3.99 -2.40 -6.03
C SER A 416 4.03 -2.91 -7.46
N SER A 417 3.30 -2.24 -8.35
CA SER A 417 3.30 -2.52 -9.78
C SER A 417 2.91 -1.29 -10.59
N VAL A 418 3.40 -1.22 -11.82
CA VAL A 418 2.84 -0.34 -12.84
C VAL A 418 1.75 -1.14 -13.57
N SER A 419 0.50 -0.76 -13.38
CA SER A 419 -0.68 -1.47 -13.88
C SER A 419 -0.73 -1.55 -15.41
N ALA A 420 -1.52 -2.47 -15.96
CA ALA A 420 -1.75 -2.59 -17.39
C ALA A 420 -2.20 -1.26 -18.02
N ALA A 421 -1.72 -0.97 -19.21
CA ALA A 421 -1.96 0.33 -19.86
C ALA A 421 -3.45 0.60 -20.11
N TRP A 422 -4.22 -0.43 -20.47
CA TRP A 422 -5.67 -0.30 -20.67
C TRP A 422 -6.39 0.11 -19.36
N LEU A 423 -6.01 -0.47 -18.23
CA LEU A 423 -6.65 -0.19 -16.95
C LEU A 423 -6.31 1.23 -16.46
N GLN A 424 -5.05 1.66 -16.64
CA GLN A 424 -4.65 3.04 -16.33
C GLN A 424 -5.39 4.06 -17.20
N ALA A 425 -5.56 3.76 -18.50
CA ALA A 425 -6.32 4.61 -19.41
C ALA A 425 -7.80 4.69 -18.98
N ASP A 426 -8.45 3.55 -18.75
CA ASP A 426 -9.85 3.51 -18.31
C ASP A 426 -10.07 4.28 -16.99
N MET A 427 -9.24 4.06 -15.97
CA MET A 427 -9.35 4.78 -14.70
C MET A 427 -9.10 6.28 -14.86
N ALA A 428 -8.17 6.69 -15.73
CA ALA A 428 -7.92 8.10 -16.02
C ALA A 428 -9.10 8.75 -16.78
N GLU A 429 -9.75 8.03 -17.68
CA GLU A 429 -10.98 8.50 -18.35
C GLU A 429 -12.12 8.72 -17.34
N GLN A 430 -12.22 7.85 -16.32
CA GLN A 430 -13.24 7.98 -15.27
C GLN A 430 -13.06 9.24 -14.42
N LEU A 431 -11.87 9.82 -14.35
CA LEU A 431 -11.63 11.10 -13.68
C LEU A 431 -12.25 12.28 -14.45
N ARG A 432 -12.54 12.14 -15.75
CA ARG A 432 -12.96 13.22 -16.64
C ARG A 432 -12.02 14.42 -16.55
N LEU A 433 -10.75 14.18 -16.90
CA LEU A 433 -9.69 15.16 -16.75
C LEU A 433 -9.95 16.43 -17.56
N GLU A 434 -9.79 17.59 -16.92
CA GLU A 434 -9.89 18.90 -17.55
C GLU A 434 -8.56 19.65 -17.50
N PRO A 435 -8.20 20.45 -18.51
CA PRO A 435 -6.94 21.19 -18.52
C PRO A 435 -6.78 22.10 -17.29
N GLY A 436 -5.65 21.96 -16.60
CA GLY A 436 -5.33 22.76 -15.40
C GLY A 436 -5.89 22.23 -14.08
N MET A 437 -6.62 21.13 -14.09
CA MET A 437 -7.12 20.44 -12.89
C MET A 437 -5.97 19.98 -12.00
N SER A 438 -6.22 19.87 -10.70
CA SER A 438 -5.32 19.22 -9.73
C SER A 438 -5.86 17.85 -9.36
N VAL A 439 -5.00 16.83 -9.41
CA VAL A 439 -5.35 15.43 -9.13
C VAL A 439 -4.48 14.89 -8.01
N LEU A 440 -5.09 14.16 -7.09
CA LEU A 440 -4.40 13.33 -6.11
C LEU A 440 -4.38 11.89 -6.59
N GLU A 441 -3.20 11.29 -6.68
CA GLU A 441 -3.00 9.85 -6.85
C GLU A 441 -2.58 9.24 -5.52
N VAL A 442 -3.16 8.13 -5.14
CA VAL A 442 -2.76 7.34 -3.97
C VAL A 442 -2.24 5.98 -4.44
N GLY A 443 -1.00 5.69 -4.10
CA GLY A 443 -0.19 4.62 -4.69
C GLY A 443 0.65 5.15 -5.85
N SER A 444 1.95 5.12 -5.69
CA SER A 444 2.88 5.77 -6.60
C SER A 444 3.56 4.73 -7.51
N GLY A 445 3.70 5.05 -8.77
CA GLY A 445 4.46 4.26 -9.74
C GLY A 445 5.09 5.14 -10.80
N GLY A 446 4.75 6.43 -10.79
CA GLY A 446 5.23 7.47 -11.67
C GLY A 446 4.54 7.51 -13.04
N TYR A 447 4.40 6.38 -13.73
CA TYR A 447 3.83 6.36 -15.07
C TYR A 447 2.38 6.88 -15.13
N ASN A 448 1.53 6.41 -14.21
CA ASN A 448 0.13 6.85 -14.18
C ASN A 448 0.02 8.34 -13.82
N ALA A 449 0.81 8.82 -12.86
CA ALA A 449 0.90 10.24 -12.51
C ALA A 449 1.32 11.10 -13.72
N GLU A 450 2.31 10.67 -14.49
CA GLU A 450 2.77 11.38 -15.70
C GLU A 450 1.74 11.34 -16.82
N LEU A 451 1.07 10.21 -17.03
CA LEU A 451 -0.01 10.10 -17.99
C LEU A 451 -1.14 11.10 -17.68
N ILE A 452 -1.56 11.17 -16.42
CA ILE A 452 -2.56 12.13 -15.94
C ILE A 452 -2.03 13.56 -16.11
N ALA A 453 -0.80 13.84 -15.69
CA ALA A 453 -0.19 15.17 -15.81
C ALA A 453 -0.09 15.65 -17.26
N HIS A 454 0.19 14.74 -18.20
CA HIS A 454 0.19 15.05 -19.62
C HIS A 454 -1.21 15.43 -20.12
N ALA A 455 -2.23 14.66 -19.77
CA ALA A 455 -3.62 14.92 -20.16
C ALA A 455 -4.15 16.23 -19.57
N LEU A 456 -3.71 16.63 -18.39
CA LEU A 456 -4.07 17.89 -17.74
C LEU A 456 -3.39 19.14 -18.35
N GLY A 457 -2.36 18.95 -19.19
CA GLY A 457 -1.61 20.04 -19.81
C GLY A 457 -0.68 20.78 -18.84
N GLU A 458 -0.09 21.89 -19.28
CA GLU A 458 0.99 22.59 -18.56
C GLU A 458 0.58 23.14 -17.18
N ARG A 459 -0.68 23.55 -17.02
CA ARG A 459 -1.21 24.11 -15.79
C ARG A 459 -1.70 23.05 -14.81
N GLY A 460 -1.86 21.79 -15.27
CA GLY A 460 -2.27 20.69 -14.42
C GLY A 460 -1.21 20.30 -13.39
N ARG A 461 -1.64 19.74 -12.28
CA ARG A 461 -0.75 19.25 -11.19
C ARG A 461 -1.22 17.90 -10.72
N VAL A 462 -0.27 17.02 -10.45
CA VAL A 462 -0.54 15.72 -9.84
C VAL A 462 0.29 15.61 -8.57
N VAL A 463 -0.40 15.34 -7.46
CA VAL A 463 0.25 14.93 -6.22
C VAL A 463 0.08 13.43 -6.12
N THR A 464 1.17 12.68 -5.99
CA THR A 464 1.14 11.24 -5.81
C THR A 464 1.70 10.86 -4.45
N VAL A 465 0.95 10.07 -3.68
CA VAL A 465 1.29 9.70 -2.30
C VAL A 465 1.54 8.20 -2.22
N ASP A 466 2.63 7.81 -1.59
CA ASP A 466 2.89 6.41 -1.25
C ASP A 466 3.45 6.30 0.17
N ILE A 467 3.13 5.21 0.85
CA ILE A 467 3.59 4.91 2.20
C ILE A 467 5.03 4.36 2.21
N ASP A 468 5.49 3.84 1.07
CA ASP A 468 6.78 3.19 0.94
C ASP A 468 7.85 4.20 0.50
N PRO A 469 8.85 4.52 1.36
CA PRO A 469 9.92 5.45 1.01
C PRO A 469 10.68 5.06 -0.26
N TYR A 470 10.85 3.75 -0.50
CA TYR A 470 11.49 3.24 -1.71
C TYR A 470 10.68 3.60 -2.96
N ILE A 471 9.35 3.40 -2.93
CA ILE A 471 8.46 3.74 -4.05
C ILE A 471 8.42 5.24 -4.30
N VAL A 472 8.37 6.06 -3.25
CA VAL A 472 8.41 7.53 -3.40
C VAL A 472 9.73 7.98 -4.02
N HIS A 473 10.86 7.45 -3.55
CA HIS A 473 12.18 7.74 -4.11
C HIS A 473 12.24 7.33 -5.59
N ARG A 474 11.81 6.10 -5.90
CA ARG A 474 11.70 5.60 -7.29
C ARG A 474 10.89 6.56 -8.16
N THR A 475 9.69 6.94 -7.70
CA THR A 475 8.80 7.84 -8.46
C THR A 475 9.45 9.19 -8.70
N ARG A 476 10.04 9.81 -7.69
CA ARG A 476 10.76 11.09 -7.85
C ARG A 476 11.86 10.99 -8.90
N ARG A 477 12.65 9.93 -8.87
CA ARG A 477 13.76 9.70 -9.80
C ARG A 477 13.24 9.53 -11.23
N LEU A 478 12.29 8.63 -11.43
CA LEU A 478 11.78 8.30 -12.76
C LEU A 478 11.01 9.46 -13.39
N CYS A 479 10.21 10.22 -12.61
CA CYS A 479 9.53 11.41 -13.09
C CYS A 479 10.52 12.52 -13.50
N ALA A 480 11.61 12.71 -12.73
CA ALA A 480 12.64 13.68 -13.09
C ALA A 480 13.40 13.25 -14.37
N GLU A 481 13.70 11.97 -14.53
CA GLU A 481 14.32 11.44 -15.76
C GLU A 481 13.38 11.48 -16.97
N ALA A 482 12.06 11.40 -16.76
CA ALA A 482 11.06 11.60 -17.82
C ALA A 482 10.87 13.07 -18.23
N GLY A 483 11.45 14.02 -17.48
CA GLY A 483 11.44 15.45 -17.78
C GLY A 483 10.16 16.19 -17.36
N SER A 484 9.31 15.61 -16.50
CA SER A 484 8.11 16.27 -16.00
C SER A 484 8.36 17.01 -14.68
N GLY A 485 7.98 18.27 -14.61
CA GLY A 485 7.95 19.07 -13.38
C GLY A 485 6.55 19.19 -12.76
N ARG A 486 5.56 18.38 -13.20
CA ARG A 486 4.14 18.53 -12.84
C ARG A 486 3.67 17.50 -11.81
N VAL A 487 4.49 16.49 -11.54
CA VAL A 487 4.22 15.43 -10.56
C VAL A 487 5.01 15.71 -9.28
N THR A 488 4.31 15.76 -8.15
CA THR A 488 4.90 15.88 -6.82
C THR A 488 4.69 14.57 -6.07
N ALA A 489 5.75 13.81 -5.85
CA ALA A 489 5.69 12.57 -5.08
C ALA A 489 5.94 12.82 -3.59
N VAL A 490 5.01 12.39 -2.75
CA VAL A 490 4.95 12.63 -1.32
C VAL A 490 5.01 11.30 -0.56
N LEU A 491 5.87 11.23 0.45
CA LEU A 491 5.84 10.13 1.41
C LEU A 491 4.71 10.38 2.41
N GLY A 492 3.80 9.43 2.53
CA GLY A 492 2.70 9.55 3.46
C GLY A 492 1.73 8.37 3.39
N ASP A 493 0.88 8.26 4.40
CA ASP A 493 -0.20 7.30 4.39
C ASP A 493 -1.31 7.77 3.45
N GLY A 494 -1.56 7.01 2.39
CA GLY A 494 -2.59 7.30 1.39
C GLY A 494 -3.99 7.40 1.97
N ALA A 495 -4.28 6.74 3.09
CA ALA A 495 -5.57 6.85 3.78
C ALA A 495 -5.86 8.26 4.29
N LEU A 496 -4.83 9.06 4.53
CA LEU A 496 -4.92 10.47 4.94
C LEU A 496 -4.95 11.43 3.74
N GLY A 497 -4.79 10.93 2.52
CA GLY A 497 -4.65 11.75 1.32
C GLY A 497 -3.37 12.59 1.33
N ALA A 498 -3.46 13.85 0.91
CA ALA A 498 -2.33 14.79 0.87
C ALA A 498 -2.70 16.14 1.50
N PRO A 499 -2.94 16.23 2.81
CA PRO A 499 -3.51 17.41 3.46
C PRO A 499 -2.71 18.70 3.24
N ALA A 500 -1.37 18.60 3.19
CA ALA A 500 -0.48 19.76 2.93
C ALA A 500 -0.48 20.25 1.47
N HIS A 501 -1.11 19.50 0.56
CA HIS A 501 -1.10 19.78 -0.89
C HIS A 501 -2.50 20.00 -1.46
N VAL A 502 -3.53 20.06 -0.61
CA VAL A 502 -4.91 20.28 -1.07
C VAL A 502 -5.03 21.68 -1.68
N PRO A 503 -5.41 21.81 -2.96
CA PRO A 503 -5.59 23.10 -3.58
C PRO A 503 -6.82 23.82 -3.01
N ALA A 504 -6.87 25.14 -3.19
CA ALA A 504 -8.07 25.90 -2.85
C ALA A 504 -9.28 25.35 -3.62
N GLY A 505 -10.30 24.92 -2.89
CA GLY A 505 -11.50 24.27 -3.46
C GLY A 505 -11.43 22.74 -3.58
N GLY A 506 -10.31 22.12 -3.21
CA GLY A 506 -10.11 20.67 -3.25
C GLY A 506 -9.49 20.16 -4.54
N PHE A 507 -9.13 18.87 -4.57
CA PHE A 507 -8.72 18.19 -5.80
C PHE A 507 -9.92 17.98 -6.70
N GLY A 508 -9.79 18.23 -7.99
CA GLY A 508 -10.84 17.93 -8.97
C GLY A 508 -11.02 16.42 -9.19
N GLY A 509 -9.95 15.62 -8.99
CA GLY A 509 -9.97 14.18 -9.04
C GLY A 509 -9.05 13.54 -8.00
N VAL A 510 -9.47 12.39 -7.51
CA VAL A 510 -8.66 11.49 -6.66
C VAL A 510 -8.68 10.12 -7.30
N ILE A 511 -7.52 9.51 -7.48
CA ILE A 511 -7.38 8.17 -8.04
C ILE A 511 -6.55 7.29 -7.09
N ILE A 512 -7.10 6.13 -6.77
CA ILE A 512 -6.44 5.13 -5.92
C ILE A 512 -5.91 4.02 -6.82
N THR A 513 -4.66 3.62 -6.65
CA THR A 513 -4.00 2.62 -7.51
C THR A 513 -3.61 1.34 -6.76
N HIS A 514 -4.28 1.06 -5.66
CA HIS A 514 -4.18 -0.19 -4.91
C HIS A 514 -5.58 -0.62 -4.42
N ASN A 515 -5.72 -1.87 -4.03
CA ASN A 515 -6.99 -2.41 -3.56
C ASN A 515 -7.30 -1.90 -2.15
N VAL A 516 -8.46 -1.28 -1.95
CA VAL A 516 -8.88 -0.76 -0.64
C VAL A 516 -10.16 -1.45 -0.16
N SER A 517 -10.23 -1.67 1.14
CA SER A 517 -11.39 -2.27 1.80
C SER A 517 -12.37 -1.24 2.39
N ASP A 518 -11.98 0.04 2.44
CA ASP A 518 -12.76 1.14 3.02
C ASP A 518 -12.60 2.43 2.22
N LEU A 519 -13.48 3.38 2.43
CA LEU A 519 -13.44 4.71 1.82
C LEU A 519 -13.20 5.75 2.93
N THR A 520 -11.94 6.18 3.06
CA THR A 520 -11.55 7.09 4.14
C THR A 520 -12.21 8.46 4.00
N PRO A 521 -12.58 9.15 5.08
CA PRO A 521 -13.15 10.49 5.03
C PRO A 521 -12.25 11.50 4.31
N ALA A 522 -10.93 11.38 4.46
CA ALA A 522 -9.95 12.28 3.87
C ALA A 522 -10.07 12.42 2.34
N TRP A 523 -10.35 11.33 1.63
CA TRP A 523 -10.50 11.40 0.17
C TRP A 523 -11.73 12.21 -0.25
N ARG A 524 -12.85 12.05 0.46
CA ARG A 524 -14.06 12.85 0.21
C ARG A 524 -13.84 14.32 0.60
N GLU A 525 -13.24 14.58 1.74
CA GLU A 525 -13.04 15.93 2.28
C GLU A 525 -12.05 16.75 1.44
N GLN A 526 -11.02 16.10 0.89
CA GLN A 526 -10.03 16.74 0.02
C GLN A 526 -10.49 16.85 -1.45
N LEU A 527 -11.56 16.17 -1.85
CA LEU A 527 -12.13 16.23 -3.18
C LEU A 527 -13.03 17.46 -3.32
N ALA A 528 -12.99 18.15 -4.44
CA ALA A 528 -13.87 19.27 -4.76
C ALA A 528 -15.34 18.81 -4.87
N GLU A 529 -16.30 19.74 -4.70
CA GLU A 529 -17.71 19.45 -5.02
C GLU A 529 -17.86 19.11 -6.49
N GLY A 530 -18.57 18.03 -6.81
CA GLY A 530 -18.63 17.47 -8.17
C GLY A 530 -17.37 16.76 -8.62
N GLY A 531 -16.28 16.79 -7.84
CA GLY A 531 -15.04 16.06 -8.11
C GLY A 531 -15.23 14.53 -8.10
N ARG A 532 -14.25 13.81 -8.65
CA ARG A 532 -14.33 12.37 -8.89
C ARG A 532 -13.29 11.58 -8.11
N LEU A 533 -13.74 10.56 -7.40
CA LEU A 533 -12.88 9.53 -6.82
C LEU A 533 -12.97 8.25 -7.65
N VAL A 534 -11.86 7.80 -8.20
CA VAL A 534 -11.75 6.51 -8.90
C VAL A 534 -10.96 5.55 -8.00
N VAL A 535 -11.60 4.47 -7.59
CA VAL A 535 -11.09 3.63 -6.50
C VAL A 535 -11.33 2.14 -6.72
N PRO A 536 -10.29 1.28 -6.65
CA PRO A 536 -10.43 -0.17 -6.60
C PRO A 536 -10.95 -0.61 -5.23
N LEU A 537 -12.29 -0.67 -5.11
CA LEU A 537 -12.97 -0.93 -3.84
C LEU A 537 -13.27 -2.42 -3.70
N GLU A 538 -12.81 -3.02 -2.61
CA GLU A 538 -13.15 -4.37 -2.22
C GLU A 538 -14.51 -4.39 -1.48
N MET A 539 -15.42 -5.20 -1.99
CA MET A 539 -16.76 -5.38 -1.45
C MET A 539 -16.97 -6.88 -1.19
N ARG A 540 -16.80 -7.28 0.05
CA ARG A 540 -16.90 -8.68 0.50
C ARG A 540 -16.01 -9.64 -0.31
N GLY A 541 -14.77 -9.19 -0.60
CA GLY A 541 -13.76 -9.97 -1.32
C GLY A 541 -13.82 -9.87 -2.84
N TYR A 542 -14.70 -9.05 -3.41
CA TYR A 542 -14.73 -8.72 -4.83
C TYR A 542 -14.31 -7.28 -5.07
N THR A 543 -13.22 -7.09 -5.80
CA THR A 543 -12.70 -5.75 -6.12
C THR A 543 -13.25 -5.25 -7.44
N ARG A 544 -13.69 -3.99 -7.46
CA ARG A 544 -14.07 -3.25 -8.66
C ARG A 544 -13.50 -1.85 -8.60
N SER A 545 -12.97 -1.35 -9.69
CA SER A 545 -12.73 0.07 -9.85
C SER A 545 -14.06 0.78 -10.00
N VAL A 546 -14.35 1.70 -9.10
CA VAL A 546 -15.59 2.47 -9.09
C VAL A 546 -15.27 3.94 -9.20
N ALA A 547 -15.92 4.63 -10.15
CA ALA A 547 -15.87 6.08 -10.24
C ALA A 547 -17.04 6.68 -9.45
N LEU A 548 -16.71 7.41 -8.40
CA LEU A 548 -17.63 8.06 -7.48
C LEU A 548 -17.59 9.57 -7.67
N VAL A 549 -18.74 10.22 -7.78
CA VAL A 549 -18.86 11.68 -7.86
C VAL A 549 -19.32 12.23 -6.53
N ARG A 550 -18.62 13.22 -6.02
CA ARG A 550 -19.00 13.92 -4.78
C ARG A 550 -20.27 14.76 -4.97
N ARG A 551 -21.23 14.60 -4.08
CA ARG A 551 -22.47 15.40 -3.97
C ARG A 551 -22.69 15.73 -2.50
N GLY A 552 -22.09 16.81 -2.04
CA GLY A 552 -22.05 17.15 -0.62
C GLY A 552 -21.31 16.07 0.19
N ASP A 553 -22.01 15.49 1.17
CA ASP A 553 -21.49 14.39 2.01
C ASP A 553 -21.66 13.00 1.38
N VAL A 554 -22.42 12.89 0.29
CA VAL A 554 -22.71 11.63 -0.39
C VAL A 554 -21.83 11.52 -1.64
N MET A 555 -21.39 10.31 -1.98
CA MET A 555 -20.74 10.02 -3.24
C MET A 555 -21.63 9.07 -4.06
N VAL A 556 -21.71 9.29 -5.36
CA VAL A 556 -22.59 8.54 -6.29
C VAL A 556 -21.74 7.80 -7.29
N ALA A 557 -21.94 6.48 -7.41
CA ALA A 557 -21.24 5.67 -8.42
C ALA A 557 -21.79 5.96 -9.82
N GLU A 558 -20.90 6.27 -10.77
CA GLU A 558 -21.25 6.50 -12.18
C GLU A 558 -20.66 5.47 -13.12
N HIS A 559 -19.53 4.81 -12.74
CA HIS A 559 -18.88 3.84 -13.58
C HIS A 559 -18.25 2.71 -12.77
N TRP A 560 -18.13 1.53 -13.40
CA TRP A 560 -17.55 0.32 -12.80
C TRP A 560 -16.67 -0.38 -13.82
N THR A 561 -15.50 -0.86 -13.35
CA THR A 561 -14.59 -1.67 -14.17
C THR A 561 -14.07 -2.85 -13.34
N TYR A 562 -13.99 -4.02 -13.95
CA TYR A 562 -13.31 -5.17 -13.34
C TYR A 562 -11.81 -4.88 -13.24
N CYS A 563 -11.23 -5.09 -12.07
CA CYS A 563 -9.82 -4.81 -11.84
C CYS A 563 -9.20 -5.74 -10.78
N GLY A 564 -7.87 -5.83 -10.80
CA GLY A 564 -7.07 -6.43 -9.75
C GLY A 564 -5.88 -5.53 -9.43
N PHE A 565 -5.62 -5.33 -8.14
CA PHE A 565 -4.55 -4.48 -7.65
C PHE A 565 -3.80 -5.12 -6.47
N VAL A 566 -2.60 -4.63 -6.18
CA VAL A 566 -1.88 -4.93 -4.94
C VAL A 566 -2.69 -4.45 -3.73
N ARG A 567 -2.48 -5.08 -2.57
CA ARG A 567 -3.23 -4.76 -1.35
C ARG A 567 -2.80 -3.44 -0.75
N ASP A 568 -3.73 -2.79 -0.04
CA ASP A 568 -3.45 -1.67 0.85
C ASP A 568 -2.50 -2.08 1.99
N ARG A 569 -1.58 -1.16 2.34
CA ARG A 569 -0.62 -1.30 3.44
C ARG A 569 -0.69 -0.13 4.41
N GLY A 570 -1.59 0.83 4.18
CA GLY A 570 -1.80 2.00 5.02
C GLY A 570 -2.58 1.72 6.31
N SER A 571 -2.86 2.75 7.08
CA SER A 571 -3.64 2.66 8.33
C SER A 571 -5.09 2.21 8.10
N ALA A 572 -5.60 2.30 6.87
CA ALA A 572 -6.90 1.78 6.48
C ALA A 572 -6.87 0.32 5.99
N ALA A 573 -5.68 -0.29 5.89
CA ALA A 573 -5.52 -1.67 5.49
C ALA A 573 -6.25 -2.62 6.45
N ARG A 574 -6.92 -3.62 5.89
CA ARG A 574 -7.64 -4.61 6.68
C ARG A 574 -7.36 -6.02 6.20
N THR A 575 -7.19 -6.90 7.14
CA THR A 575 -7.12 -8.32 6.88
C THR A 575 -8.53 -8.90 7.02
N VAL A 576 -9.04 -9.48 5.92
CA VAL A 576 -10.33 -10.21 5.99
C VAL A 576 -10.13 -11.46 6.82
N PRO A 577 -10.93 -11.67 7.88
CA PRO A 577 -10.85 -12.87 8.69
C PRO A 577 -10.99 -14.13 7.83
N SER A 578 -10.08 -15.06 8.01
CA SER A 578 -10.08 -16.34 7.32
C SER A 578 -10.04 -17.49 8.32
N VAL A 579 -10.81 -18.54 8.02
CA VAL A 579 -10.90 -19.72 8.88
C VAL A 579 -10.63 -20.95 8.04
N ALA A 580 -9.72 -21.80 8.52
CA ALA A 580 -9.46 -23.11 7.94
C ALA A 580 -10.52 -24.10 8.40
N LEU A 581 -11.18 -24.74 7.43
CA LEU A 581 -12.22 -25.76 7.62
C LEU A 581 -11.73 -27.13 7.16
N ALA A 582 -12.33 -28.18 7.69
CA ALA A 582 -12.04 -29.58 7.34
C ALA A 582 -10.54 -29.95 7.40
N GLY A 583 -9.79 -29.41 8.40
CA GLY A 583 -8.36 -29.67 8.55
C GLY A 583 -7.49 -28.91 7.54
N GLY A 584 -7.96 -27.75 7.04
CA GLY A 584 -7.23 -26.92 6.07
C GLY A 584 -7.56 -27.24 4.60
N ALA A 585 -8.42 -28.21 4.35
CA ALA A 585 -8.85 -28.55 2.98
C ALA A 585 -9.68 -27.43 2.32
N VAL A 586 -10.33 -26.60 3.12
CA VAL A 586 -11.12 -25.45 2.67
C VAL A 586 -10.80 -24.25 3.56
N THR A 587 -10.66 -23.08 2.96
CA THR A 587 -10.55 -21.81 3.68
C THR A 587 -11.79 -20.97 3.40
N ALA A 588 -12.44 -20.48 4.46
CA ALA A 588 -13.55 -19.54 4.38
C ALA A 588 -13.05 -18.13 4.75
N ARG A 589 -13.36 -17.16 3.90
CA ARG A 589 -13.08 -15.71 4.13
C ARG A 589 -14.39 -14.97 4.22
N CYS A 590 -14.65 -14.31 5.36
CA CYS A 590 -15.89 -13.59 5.62
C CYS A 590 -15.55 -12.21 6.20
N GLU A 591 -15.86 -11.14 5.50
CA GLU A 591 -15.55 -9.76 5.92
C GLU A 591 -16.21 -9.39 7.28
N SER A 592 -17.40 -9.92 7.53
CA SER A 592 -18.13 -9.72 8.81
C SER A 592 -17.79 -10.76 9.89
N GLY A 593 -16.70 -11.52 9.71
CA GLY A 593 -16.41 -12.71 10.49
C GLY A 593 -17.21 -13.93 10.01
N VAL A 594 -16.72 -15.15 10.29
CA VAL A 594 -17.44 -16.38 9.96
C VAL A 594 -18.61 -16.56 10.94
N PRO A 595 -19.86 -16.50 10.49
CA PRO A 595 -20.99 -16.64 11.37
C PRO A 595 -21.19 -18.11 11.79
N GLY A 596 -21.43 -18.36 13.08
CA GLY A 596 -21.90 -19.62 13.60
C GLY A 596 -20.82 -20.58 14.08
N ASP A 597 -21.16 -21.85 14.08
CA ASP A 597 -20.34 -22.94 14.62
C ASP A 597 -19.25 -23.37 13.62
N VAL A 598 -18.04 -22.82 13.77
CA VAL A 598 -16.89 -23.13 12.90
C VAL A 598 -16.45 -24.61 13.00
N PRO A 599 -16.37 -25.24 14.18
CA PRO A 599 -16.12 -26.69 14.27
C PRO A 599 -17.17 -27.51 13.52
N GLY A 600 -18.45 -27.23 13.73
CA GLY A 600 -19.55 -27.92 13.05
C GLY A 600 -19.52 -27.74 11.53
N LEU A 601 -19.11 -26.56 11.01
CA LEU A 601 -18.87 -26.35 9.58
C LEU A 601 -17.81 -27.31 9.03
N GLY A 602 -16.68 -27.45 9.74
CA GLY A 602 -15.60 -28.34 9.33
C GLY A 602 -15.99 -29.83 9.32
N GLU A 603 -16.83 -30.25 10.25
CA GLU A 603 -17.37 -31.62 10.33
C GLU A 603 -18.37 -31.85 9.24
N ASN A 604 -19.33 -30.95 9.04
CA ASN A 604 -20.40 -31.09 8.05
C ASN A 604 -19.92 -31.10 6.61
N LEU A 605 -18.81 -30.44 6.29
CA LEU A 605 -18.15 -30.47 4.99
C LEU A 605 -17.71 -31.89 4.58
N ARG A 606 -17.50 -32.81 5.54
CA ARG A 606 -17.19 -34.22 5.29
C ARG A 606 -18.43 -35.11 5.15
N GLY A 607 -19.60 -34.55 5.38
CA GLY A 607 -20.88 -35.25 5.29
C GLY A 607 -21.42 -35.34 3.86
N ALA A 608 -22.70 -35.77 3.75
CA ALA A 608 -23.37 -35.86 2.46
C ALA A 608 -23.57 -34.46 1.84
N ARG A 609 -23.18 -34.35 0.56
CA ARG A 609 -23.40 -33.15 -0.25
C ARG A 609 -24.84 -33.10 -0.74
N HIS A 610 -25.51 -31.99 -0.54
CA HIS A 610 -26.75 -31.66 -1.22
C HIS A 610 -26.46 -30.80 -2.44
N GLU A 611 -27.11 -31.04 -3.55
CA GLU A 611 -26.89 -30.36 -4.81
C GLU A 611 -28.22 -29.88 -5.41
N VAL A 612 -28.22 -28.64 -5.91
CA VAL A 612 -29.33 -28.01 -6.59
C VAL A 612 -28.86 -27.40 -7.91
N ALA A 613 -29.41 -27.85 -9.02
CA ALA A 613 -29.25 -27.20 -10.31
C ALA A 613 -30.11 -25.94 -10.36
N THR A 614 -29.54 -24.84 -10.84
CA THR A 614 -30.28 -23.55 -10.87
C THR A 614 -31.14 -23.38 -12.11
N GLY A 615 -30.84 -24.08 -13.20
CA GLY A 615 -31.42 -23.85 -14.52
C GLY A 615 -30.79 -22.66 -15.27
N VAL A 616 -29.84 -21.98 -14.67
CA VAL A 616 -29.18 -20.78 -15.27
C VAL A 616 -27.92 -21.19 -16.00
N VAL A 617 -27.94 -21.02 -17.33
CA VAL A 617 -26.85 -21.40 -18.22
C VAL A 617 -26.10 -20.20 -18.72
N VAL A 618 -24.77 -20.32 -18.76
CA VAL A 618 -23.85 -19.27 -19.26
C VAL A 618 -22.89 -19.86 -20.30
N PRO A 619 -22.56 -19.11 -21.38
CA PRO A 619 -21.51 -19.51 -22.33
C PRO A 619 -20.12 -19.39 -21.69
N GLY A 620 -19.15 -20.10 -22.24
CA GLY A 620 -17.82 -20.26 -21.63
C GLY A 620 -16.98 -19.00 -21.47
N MET A 621 -17.29 -17.94 -22.21
CA MET A 621 -16.62 -16.63 -22.10
C MET A 621 -17.49 -15.56 -21.43
N TYR A 622 -18.62 -15.96 -20.85
CA TYR A 622 -19.53 -15.00 -20.23
C TYR A 622 -18.98 -14.49 -18.88
N SER A 623 -18.94 -13.17 -18.72
CA SER A 623 -18.59 -12.55 -17.44
C SER A 623 -19.81 -12.52 -16.50
N PHE A 624 -19.67 -13.14 -15.34
CA PHE A 624 -20.71 -13.15 -14.29
C PHE A 624 -20.32 -12.30 -13.07
N GLU A 625 -19.58 -11.24 -13.31
CA GLU A 625 -19.08 -10.31 -12.26
C GLU A 625 -20.22 -9.68 -11.45
N THR A 626 -21.33 -9.36 -12.12
CA THR A 626 -22.52 -8.82 -11.46
C THR A 626 -23.22 -9.84 -10.58
N LEU A 627 -23.19 -11.15 -10.92
CA LEU A 627 -23.68 -12.22 -10.06
C LEU A 627 -22.89 -12.27 -8.75
N GLN A 628 -21.56 -12.22 -8.83
CA GLN A 628 -20.70 -12.25 -7.66
C GLN A 628 -21.04 -11.11 -6.69
N LEU A 629 -21.16 -9.88 -7.20
CA LEU A 629 -21.51 -8.71 -6.40
C LEU A 629 -22.96 -8.77 -5.89
N TYR A 630 -23.90 -9.26 -6.72
CA TYR A 630 -25.30 -9.44 -6.34
C TYR A 630 -25.44 -10.38 -5.14
N VAL A 631 -24.83 -11.57 -5.21
CA VAL A 631 -24.82 -12.53 -4.10
C VAL A 631 -24.17 -11.91 -2.86
N ALA A 632 -23.00 -11.29 -3.02
CA ALA A 632 -22.24 -10.71 -1.92
C ALA A 632 -23.01 -9.61 -1.17
N THR A 633 -23.78 -8.79 -1.87
CA THR A 633 -24.47 -7.63 -1.27
C THR A 633 -25.91 -7.94 -0.85
N THR A 634 -26.56 -9.00 -1.39
CA THR A 634 -27.94 -9.32 -1.06
C THR A 634 -28.09 -10.48 -0.07
N GLN A 635 -27.07 -11.35 0.06
CA GLN A 635 -27.18 -12.52 0.92
C GLN A 635 -26.53 -12.33 2.29
N GLN A 636 -27.28 -12.63 3.34
CA GLN A 636 -26.75 -12.72 4.70
C GLN A 636 -25.84 -13.95 4.85
N GLY A 637 -24.78 -13.83 5.65
CA GLY A 637 -23.80 -14.89 5.89
C GLY A 637 -22.90 -15.16 4.70
N PHE A 638 -22.74 -14.19 3.80
CA PHE A 638 -21.86 -14.30 2.64
C PHE A 638 -20.40 -14.52 3.05
N CYS A 639 -19.77 -15.49 2.42
CA CYS A 639 -18.33 -15.79 2.52
C CYS A 639 -17.78 -16.17 1.13
N ARG A 640 -16.45 -16.17 1.02
CA ARG A 640 -15.74 -16.78 -0.10
C ARG A 640 -15.05 -18.05 0.37
N LEU A 641 -15.19 -19.13 -0.38
CA LEU A 641 -14.55 -20.41 -0.09
C LEU A 641 -13.45 -20.70 -1.11
N THR A 642 -12.28 -21.10 -0.61
CA THR A 642 -11.17 -21.58 -1.44
C THR A 642 -10.83 -22.99 -1.01
N GLY A 643 -10.91 -23.95 -1.95
CA GLY A 643 -10.43 -25.31 -1.75
C GLY A 643 -8.90 -25.39 -1.89
N SER A 644 -8.23 -26.24 -1.13
CA SER A 644 -6.83 -26.60 -1.40
C SER A 644 -6.76 -27.36 -2.75
N LYS A 645 -5.58 -27.34 -3.39
CA LYS A 645 -5.37 -27.96 -4.71
C LYS A 645 -5.80 -29.46 -4.77
N ASP A 646 -5.73 -30.14 -3.64
CA ASP A 646 -6.04 -31.56 -3.50
C ASP A 646 -7.42 -31.83 -2.89
N SER A 647 -8.20 -30.76 -2.65
CA SER A 647 -9.51 -30.88 -2.01
C SER A 647 -10.61 -31.21 -3.02
N ALA A 648 -11.27 -32.36 -2.83
CA ALA A 648 -12.50 -32.69 -3.54
C ALA A 648 -13.74 -31.97 -2.98
N LEU A 649 -13.62 -31.27 -1.86
CA LEU A 649 -14.75 -30.67 -1.14
C LEU A 649 -15.23 -29.36 -1.80
N VAL A 650 -14.31 -28.54 -2.29
CA VAL A 650 -14.59 -27.31 -3.04
C VAL A 650 -13.63 -27.25 -4.21
N ALA A 651 -14.13 -27.55 -5.40
CA ALA A 651 -13.32 -27.64 -6.62
C ALA A 651 -12.91 -26.29 -7.20
N GLN A 652 -13.51 -25.20 -6.77
CA GLN A 652 -13.25 -23.86 -7.27
C GLN A 652 -12.40 -23.03 -6.30
N GLN A 653 -11.49 -22.25 -6.86
CA GLN A 653 -10.87 -21.16 -6.13
C GLN A 653 -11.88 -20.00 -6.01
N ASP A 654 -12.07 -19.50 -4.80
CA ASP A 654 -12.92 -18.32 -4.51
C ASP A 654 -14.43 -18.45 -4.86
N ALA A 655 -15.03 -19.57 -4.52
CA ALA A 655 -16.47 -19.78 -4.70
C ALA A 655 -17.29 -18.84 -3.80
N ALA A 656 -18.32 -18.20 -4.37
CA ALA A 656 -19.32 -17.44 -3.61
C ALA A 656 -20.14 -18.40 -2.75
N ALA A 657 -20.23 -18.12 -1.45
CA ALA A 657 -20.91 -18.98 -0.48
C ALA A 657 -21.73 -18.20 0.53
N ILE A 658 -22.68 -18.90 1.14
CA ILE A 658 -23.42 -18.41 2.31
C ILE A 658 -23.32 -19.42 3.44
N VAL A 659 -23.16 -18.91 4.66
CA VAL A 659 -23.00 -19.70 5.88
C VAL A 659 -24.10 -19.34 6.86
N SER A 660 -24.65 -20.35 7.55
CA SER A 660 -25.59 -20.14 8.65
C SER A 660 -25.48 -21.31 9.64
N GLY A 661 -25.13 -21.01 10.88
CA GLY A 661 -24.82 -22.04 11.87
C GLY A 661 -23.71 -22.98 11.39
N GLY A 662 -23.81 -24.27 11.64
CA GLY A 662 -22.88 -25.28 11.15
C GLY A 662 -23.10 -25.71 9.67
N SER A 663 -23.84 -24.93 8.86
CA SER A 663 -24.19 -25.28 7.48
C SER A 663 -23.70 -24.24 6.49
N LEU A 664 -23.39 -24.67 5.27
CA LEU A 664 -22.98 -23.78 4.19
C LEU A 664 -23.52 -24.23 2.83
N ALA A 665 -23.65 -23.26 1.91
CA ALA A 665 -23.91 -23.50 0.49
C ALA A 665 -23.00 -22.62 -0.37
N TYR A 666 -22.51 -23.14 -1.49
CA TYR A 666 -21.65 -22.39 -2.40
C TYR A 666 -21.99 -22.64 -3.87
N LEU A 667 -21.66 -21.64 -4.71
CA LEU A 667 -21.85 -21.71 -6.14
C LEU A 667 -20.71 -22.48 -6.82
N THR A 668 -21.08 -23.29 -7.81
CA THR A 668 -20.15 -23.96 -8.70
C THR A 668 -20.68 -23.94 -10.13
N LEU A 669 -19.80 -24.16 -11.10
CA LEU A 669 -20.15 -24.27 -12.51
C LEU A 669 -20.01 -25.74 -12.95
N VAL A 670 -21.04 -26.27 -13.53
CA VAL A 670 -21.05 -27.61 -14.10
C VAL A 670 -21.13 -27.49 -15.63
N LYS A 671 -20.17 -28.08 -16.33
CA LYS A 671 -20.16 -28.10 -17.78
C LYS A 671 -21.29 -28.98 -18.28
N ILE A 672 -22.14 -28.46 -19.18
CA ILE A 672 -23.27 -29.15 -19.78
C ILE A 672 -23.10 -29.33 -21.28
N HIS A 673 -22.22 -28.55 -21.91
CA HIS A 673 -21.85 -28.69 -23.31
C HIS A 673 -20.39 -28.33 -23.54
N GLU A 674 -19.65 -29.26 -24.18
CA GLU A 674 -18.26 -29.02 -24.60
C GLU A 674 -18.24 -28.70 -26.10
N ALA A 675 -17.47 -27.68 -26.46
CA ALA A 675 -17.23 -27.27 -27.84
C ALA A 675 -15.75 -26.89 -28.04
N PRO A 676 -15.23 -27.02 -29.28
CA PRO A 676 -13.87 -26.58 -29.58
C PRO A 676 -13.64 -25.10 -29.23
N GLU A 677 -14.53 -24.21 -29.69
CA GLU A 677 -14.46 -22.78 -29.38
C GLU A 677 -14.93 -22.53 -27.96
N PRO A 678 -14.13 -21.78 -27.16
CA PRO A 678 -14.47 -21.47 -25.77
C PRO A 678 -15.83 -20.76 -25.61
N SER A 679 -16.22 -19.89 -26.54
CA SER A 679 -17.49 -19.14 -26.53
C SER A 679 -18.71 -20.03 -26.64
N ASP A 680 -18.56 -21.18 -27.28
CA ASP A 680 -19.67 -22.13 -27.59
C ASP A 680 -19.86 -23.16 -26.48
N ARG A 681 -18.95 -23.24 -25.53
CA ARG A 681 -19.08 -24.11 -24.36
C ARG A 681 -20.19 -23.57 -23.45
N LEU A 682 -20.97 -24.47 -22.86
CA LEU A 682 -22.02 -24.06 -21.94
C LEU A 682 -21.79 -24.67 -20.56
N SER A 683 -22.03 -23.85 -19.55
CA SER A 683 -22.01 -24.31 -18.15
C SER A 683 -23.28 -23.84 -17.44
N GLU A 684 -23.76 -24.65 -16.51
CA GLU A 684 -24.88 -24.32 -15.65
C GLU A 684 -24.38 -24.02 -14.24
N PHE A 685 -24.96 -23.03 -13.59
CA PHE A 685 -24.72 -22.80 -12.16
C PHE A 685 -25.42 -23.86 -11.33
N HIS A 686 -24.65 -24.54 -10.48
CA HIS A 686 -25.14 -25.45 -9.45
C HIS A 686 -24.82 -24.88 -8.06
N VAL A 687 -25.58 -25.29 -7.07
CA VAL A 687 -25.31 -25.00 -5.67
C VAL A 687 -25.01 -26.30 -4.95
N HIS A 688 -23.85 -26.37 -4.33
CA HIS A 688 -23.48 -27.44 -3.43
C HIS A 688 -23.65 -26.98 -1.99
N ALA A 689 -24.23 -27.82 -1.13
CA ALA A 689 -24.46 -27.46 0.26
C ALA A 689 -24.19 -28.64 1.20
N TYR A 690 -23.88 -28.28 2.46
CA TYR A 690 -23.52 -29.20 3.52
C TYR A 690 -24.16 -28.77 4.84
N GLY A 691 -24.41 -29.76 5.70
CA GLY A 691 -24.93 -29.56 7.05
C GLY A 691 -26.47 -29.57 7.14
N PRO A 692 -27.00 -29.50 8.36
CA PRO A 692 -28.45 -29.68 8.59
C PRO A 692 -29.34 -28.68 7.87
N ALA A 693 -28.90 -27.39 7.75
CA ALA A 693 -29.63 -26.37 7.00
C ALA A 693 -29.18 -26.30 5.52
N GLY A 694 -28.30 -27.18 5.09
CA GLY A 694 -27.76 -27.24 3.72
C GLY A 694 -28.81 -27.15 2.62
N PRO A 695 -29.89 -27.99 2.63
CA PRO A 695 -30.94 -27.93 1.62
C PRO A 695 -31.60 -26.54 1.52
N ALA A 696 -31.94 -25.93 2.65
CA ALA A 696 -32.55 -24.60 2.67
C ALA A 696 -31.65 -23.52 2.18
N LEU A 697 -30.34 -23.59 2.53
CA LEU A 697 -29.30 -22.64 2.05
C LEU A 697 -29.12 -22.83 0.54
N ALA A 698 -29.11 -24.06 0.04
CA ALA A 698 -28.98 -24.34 -1.39
C ALA A 698 -30.10 -23.71 -2.19
N GLU A 699 -31.34 -23.91 -1.79
CA GLU A 699 -32.52 -23.33 -2.46
C GLU A 699 -32.47 -21.76 -2.38
N ARG A 700 -32.09 -21.19 -1.24
CA ARG A 700 -31.94 -19.75 -1.10
C ARG A 700 -30.91 -19.19 -2.08
N LEU A 701 -29.75 -19.83 -2.19
CA LEU A 701 -28.68 -19.38 -3.09
C LEU A 701 -29.07 -19.63 -4.56
N ALA A 702 -29.70 -20.75 -4.88
CA ALA A 702 -30.22 -21.04 -6.23
C ALA A 702 -31.31 -20.05 -6.66
N ALA A 703 -32.21 -19.67 -5.75
CA ALA A 703 -33.19 -18.62 -6.00
C ALA A 703 -32.53 -17.27 -6.27
N CYS A 704 -31.47 -16.92 -5.52
CA CYS A 704 -30.68 -15.72 -5.76
C CYS A 704 -30.04 -15.71 -7.17
N VAL A 705 -29.49 -16.83 -7.63
CA VAL A 705 -28.94 -16.95 -9.00
C VAL A 705 -30.02 -16.77 -10.07
N ARG A 706 -31.20 -17.38 -9.89
CA ARG A 706 -32.35 -17.22 -10.81
C ARG A 706 -32.87 -15.76 -10.82
N ASP A 707 -32.91 -15.11 -9.66
CA ASP A 707 -33.28 -13.68 -9.57
C ASP A 707 -32.26 -12.79 -10.27
N TRP A 708 -30.93 -13.05 -10.09
CA TRP A 708 -29.89 -12.35 -10.84
C TRP A 708 -30.06 -12.56 -12.36
N ASP A 709 -30.24 -13.77 -12.83
CA ASP A 709 -30.43 -14.07 -14.25
C ASP A 709 -31.58 -13.28 -14.86
N ARG A 710 -32.70 -13.25 -14.18
CA ARG A 710 -33.90 -12.56 -14.63
C ARG A 710 -33.86 -11.05 -14.49
N LEU A 711 -33.24 -10.52 -13.43
CA LEU A 711 -33.35 -9.11 -13.05
C LEU A 711 -32.10 -8.28 -13.31
N VAL A 712 -30.92 -8.92 -13.34
CA VAL A 712 -29.64 -8.19 -13.27
C VAL A 712 -28.73 -8.48 -14.48
N ARG A 713 -28.71 -9.70 -14.98
CA ARG A 713 -27.74 -10.24 -15.94
C ARG A 713 -27.39 -9.26 -17.07
N ASP A 714 -28.39 -8.66 -17.71
CA ASP A 714 -28.20 -7.78 -18.87
C ASP A 714 -28.31 -6.27 -18.54
N ARG A 715 -28.30 -5.90 -17.26
CA ARG A 715 -28.46 -4.51 -16.79
C ARG A 715 -27.20 -3.88 -16.26
N GLY A 716 -26.11 -4.64 -16.18
CA GLY A 716 -24.84 -4.18 -15.65
C GLY A 716 -24.82 -3.99 -14.12
N TYR A 717 -23.92 -3.14 -13.64
CA TYR A 717 -23.76 -2.86 -12.20
C TYR A 717 -24.91 -2.00 -11.65
N PRO A 718 -25.23 -2.14 -10.35
CA PRO A 718 -26.32 -1.39 -9.73
C PRO A 718 -25.93 0.07 -9.51
N PRO A 719 -26.89 0.99 -9.48
CA PRO A 719 -26.72 2.28 -8.83
C PRO A 719 -26.24 2.08 -7.39
N MET A 720 -25.19 2.82 -6.99
CA MET A 720 -24.66 2.78 -5.63
C MET A 720 -24.42 4.19 -5.14
N THR A 721 -24.73 4.42 -3.86
CA THR A 721 -24.37 5.64 -3.13
C THR A 721 -23.52 5.29 -1.92
N VAL A 722 -22.60 6.19 -1.59
CA VAL A 722 -21.70 6.06 -0.43
C VAL A 722 -22.01 7.19 0.52
N HIS A 723 -22.33 6.84 1.73
CA HIS A 723 -22.70 7.76 2.80
C HIS A 723 -21.65 7.72 3.93
N PRO A 724 -21.48 8.79 4.71
CA PRO A 724 -20.70 8.75 5.93
C PRO A 724 -21.17 7.63 6.86
N VAL A 725 -20.24 7.00 7.58
CA VAL A 725 -20.57 5.90 8.52
C VAL A 725 -21.62 6.32 9.57
N ARG A 726 -21.63 7.60 9.94
CA ARG A 726 -22.57 8.18 10.93
C ARG A 726 -24.00 8.40 10.41
N THR A 727 -24.26 8.18 9.12
CA THR A 727 -25.60 8.38 8.55
C THR A 727 -26.58 7.36 9.16
N PRO A 728 -27.67 7.81 9.84
CA PRO A 728 -28.65 6.90 10.43
C PRO A 728 -29.38 6.06 9.37
N ASP A 729 -29.83 4.85 9.74
CA ASP A 729 -30.57 3.97 8.83
C ASP A 729 -31.78 4.62 8.17
N GLY A 730 -32.49 5.45 8.91
CA GLY A 730 -33.70 6.16 8.40
C GLY A 730 -33.40 7.24 7.37
N GLU A 731 -32.16 7.68 7.23
CA GLU A 731 -31.71 8.67 6.25
C GLU A 731 -31.08 8.02 5.01
N LEU A 732 -30.82 6.72 5.05
CA LEU A 732 -30.28 5.99 3.89
C LEU A 732 -31.38 5.78 2.84
N PRO A 733 -31.06 5.87 1.55
CA PRO A 733 -32.02 5.51 0.50
C PRO A 733 -32.35 4.00 0.55
N PRO A 734 -33.50 3.57 0.04
CA PRO A 734 -33.85 2.16 -0.04
C PRO A 734 -32.81 1.36 -0.83
N GLY A 735 -32.37 0.22 -0.29
CA GLY A 735 -31.38 -0.64 -0.93
C GLY A 735 -30.73 -1.64 0.01
N HIS A 736 -29.74 -2.35 -0.49
CA HIS A 736 -28.92 -3.24 0.31
C HIS A 736 -27.70 -2.48 0.85
N VAL A 737 -27.58 -2.41 2.16
CA VAL A 737 -26.51 -1.68 2.83
C VAL A 737 -25.33 -2.61 3.10
N LEU A 738 -24.13 -2.15 2.74
CA LEU A 738 -22.87 -2.74 3.13
C LEU A 738 -22.11 -1.69 3.98
N ASP A 739 -22.05 -1.94 5.26
CA ASP A 739 -21.30 -1.08 6.19
C ASP A 739 -19.82 -1.36 6.08
N LYS A 740 -19.05 -0.29 5.98
CA LYS A 740 -17.60 -0.25 6.06
C LYS A 740 -17.21 0.58 7.29
N PRO A 741 -15.95 0.51 7.77
CA PRO A 741 -15.54 1.26 8.96
C PRO A 741 -15.75 2.77 8.88
N SER A 742 -15.58 3.36 7.69
CA SER A 742 -15.68 4.81 7.48
C SER A 742 -16.83 5.24 6.57
N ALA A 743 -17.55 4.29 5.97
CA ALA A 743 -18.58 4.56 4.98
C ALA A 743 -19.69 3.53 5.00
N ARG A 744 -20.86 3.92 4.49
CA ARG A 744 -22.02 3.05 4.28
C ARG A 744 -22.36 3.03 2.79
N LEU A 745 -22.25 1.86 2.15
CA LEU A 745 -22.52 1.67 0.73
C LEU A 745 -23.96 1.16 0.57
N VAL A 746 -24.75 1.84 -0.24
CA VAL A 746 -26.12 1.44 -0.51
C VAL A 746 -26.29 1.05 -1.98
N PHE A 747 -26.61 -0.22 -2.21
CA PHE A 747 -26.80 -0.80 -3.56
C PHE A 747 -28.28 -0.90 -3.89
N ARG A 748 -28.69 -0.36 -5.03
CA ARG A 748 -30.07 -0.43 -5.51
C ARG A 748 -30.18 -1.42 -6.66
N TRP A 749 -30.28 -2.68 -6.30
CA TRP A 749 -30.53 -3.73 -7.29
C TRP A 749 -31.97 -3.67 -7.84
N PRO A 750 -32.19 -4.02 -9.13
CA PRO A 750 -33.55 -4.09 -9.68
C PRO A 750 -34.43 -5.05 -8.89
N GLY A 751 -35.61 -4.63 -8.48
CA GLY A 751 -36.62 -5.46 -7.85
C GLY A 751 -37.47 -6.23 -8.89
N ARG A 752 -38.37 -7.08 -8.38
CA ARG A 752 -39.27 -7.89 -9.23
C ARG A 752 -40.19 -7.04 -10.11
N ASP A 753 -40.48 -5.81 -9.67
CA ASP A 753 -41.35 -4.85 -10.38
C ASP A 753 -40.57 -3.87 -11.29
N ALA A 754 -39.27 -4.10 -11.50
CA ALA A 754 -38.46 -3.24 -12.34
C ALA A 754 -38.84 -3.45 -13.84
N PRO A 755 -38.99 -2.35 -14.64
CA PRO A 755 -39.30 -2.48 -16.06
C PRO A 755 -38.20 -3.25 -16.81
N ALA A 756 -38.56 -3.91 -17.91
CA ALA A 756 -37.64 -4.69 -18.74
C ALA A 756 -36.51 -3.83 -19.31
N PRO A 757 -35.30 -4.40 -19.57
CA PRO A 757 -34.20 -3.68 -20.21
C PRO A 757 -34.65 -3.12 -21.56
N GLY A 758 -34.36 -1.84 -21.80
CA GLY A 758 -34.74 -1.14 -23.04
C GLY A 758 -35.91 -0.16 -22.94
N GLN A 759 -36.64 -0.12 -21.83
CA GLN A 759 -37.60 0.97 -21.57
C GLN A 759 -36.90 2.06 -20.76
N ALA A 760 -36.61 3.18 -21.40
CA ALA A 760 -36.04 4.36 -20.74
C ALA A 760 -36.97 4.83 -19.60
N VAL A 761 -36.49 4.79 -18.38
CA VAL A 761 -37.12 5.52 -17.27
C VAL A 761 -36.93 7.01 -17.55
N PRO A 762 -37.99 7.84 -17.64
CA PRO A 762 -37.81 9.27 -17.80
C PRO A 762 -37.01 9.78 -16.60
N ALA A 763 -36.02 10.63 -16.89
CA ALA A 763 -35.24 11.29 -15.86
C ALA A 763 -36.21 11.96 -14.88
N VAL A 764 -36.06 11.63 -13.59
CA VAL A 764 -36.79 12.38 -12.53
C VAL A 764 -36.29 13.80 -12.62
N ALA A 765 -37.18 14.69 -13.10
CA ALA A 765 -36.94 16.11 -13.13
C ALA A 765 -36.54 16.60 -11.73
N ALA A 766 -35.42 17.26 -11.65
CA ALA A 766 -35.04 18.01 -10.45
C ALA A 766 -36.20 19.01 -10.18
N ALA A 767 -36.76 18.91 -8.99
CA ALA A 767 -37.73 19.87 -8.52
C ALA A 767 -37.02 21.24 -8.46
N GLU A 768 -37.35 22.11 -9.41
CA GLU A 768 -37.03 23.54 -9.33
C GLU A 768 -37.74 24.11 -8.11
N THR A 769 -36.98 24.47 -7.10
CA THR A 769 -37.45 25.31 -6.03
C THR A 769 -37.53 26.73 -6.58
N GLU A 770 -38.74 27.15 -6.99
CA GLU A 770 -39.06 28.53 -7.26
C GLU A 770 -38.75 29.38 -6.03
N ALA A 771 -37.79 30.27 -6.17
CA ALA A 771 -37.67 31.43 -5.29
C ALA A 771 -38.65 32.51 -5.79
N HIS A 772 -39.56 32.93 -4.93
CA HIS A 772 -40.39 34.13 -5.07
C HIS A 772 -40.09 35.12 -3.93
N PRO A 773 -40.38 36.42 -4.14
CA PRO A 773 -39.41 37.45 -4.63
C PRO A 773 -38.72 38.20 -3.49
#